data_0b3e9ebe49cc6828fe85c184338402ae
#
_entry.id   0b3e9ebe49cc6828fe85c184338402ae
#
_cell.length_a   1.000
_cell.length_b   1.000
_cell.length_c   1.000
_cell.angle_alpha   90.00
_cell.angle_beta   90.00
_cell.angle_gamma   90.00
#
_symmetry.space_group_name_H-M   'P 1'
#
loop_
_entity.id
_entity.type
_entity.pdbx_description
1 polymer ?
#
loop_
_entity_poly.entity_id
_entity_poly.type
_entity_poly.pdbx_seq_one_letter_code
_entity_poly.pdbx_strand_id
1 'polypeptide(L)'
;MISPNLAQIKLPLVFVLLAFLSGCAGIERAMTNPDPTHPARYIQQNNLTHSQVEPQYQLRICEAYLLMKEFSRFNECLASYQQRVPGPRIKLYTPNPFGKTFHWMNEDYSSAYIYGMKAEAALDLANYQQAYDYGQKAFKAAKGSPTIDGVSYSSDEQIINIFQSGLLPRITGVMTISSIRLGKEQEADFYLKELQNIDVDSLGTTGMAAWKKPWLARSYLTAGDSQRAYETLTGVSLSGAKVFTETMIYVNYLNPAYYAAKVVTEFDVGDAISIGELEENAMICRSLYGMSKLDEAKQCYGDIYGYIGLPSFGNVHFAVLNDLGAINAELHDFNEAEKYFKKAIELLETQRSSISLDGQKMGFVEDRLAVYGKMVATQLALGKPDVAFEYVERSKSRALVDLLASKKQFGSQTTAQQQILLSQLDNAANDAFAVQPLEGTRNVRGLKRKVQAQAPKLSSVTTVSARSFKELQSLIPEGETLIEYYQTQDQWHAFIVTSNSIKTVALPAKNLAEPINEFREKILQPKSGNYKNQANALYQAVFEPVKPHLTTSNITIVAHGELHYLPFNALFDGRRYVIDRYSLRLLPSTSVLDLIPNNPMNKSQSTLVLGNPDLGNRQYDLPAAEQEARQLGRVVKGAEVLIQKKATETAIKQKGAEFNRLHIASHGEFDQVNPLNSRLLLSADSANDGVLTVSDIYNLDLKANLVTLSACETGLGDIKTGDDVVGLNRGFLYAGASSVVSTLWVVDDKATENLMVSFYKKLERSNKREALRSAQLKIKNNYNSHPFYWAAFQLTGLD
;
A
#
# COMPACT_ATOMS: atom_id res chain seq x y z
N MET A 1 -25.78 -21.95 -30.07
CA MET A 1 -26.44 -23.21 -30.44
C MET A 1 -25.95 -24.29 -29.50
N ILE A 2 -26.73 -24.59 -28.49
CA ILE A 2 -26.44 -25.59 -27.47
C ILE A 2 -26.95 -26.92 -28.03
N SER A 3 -26.05 -27.89 -28.17
CA SER A 3 -26.38 -29.24 -28.56
C SER A 3 -26.59 -30.13 -27.32
N PRO A 4 -27.63 -30.95 -27.27
CA PRO A 4 -27.93 -31.74 -26.09
C PRO A 4 -27.30 -33.14 -26.18
N ASN A 5 -26.49 -33.50 -25.21
CA ASN A 5 -26.16 -34.91 -24.95
C ASN A 5 -26.35 -35.25 -23.47
N LEU A 6 -27.59 -35.21 -23.03
CA LEU A 6 -28.02 -35.62 -21.67
C LEU A 6 -28.04 -37.13 -21.43
N ALA A 7 -27.68 -37.95 -22.45
CA ALA A 7 -27.84 -39.42 -22.38
C ALA A 7 -26.61 -40.14 -21.74
N GLN A 8 -25.46 -39.47 -21.56
CA GLN A 8 -24.27 -40.13 -20.99
C GLN A 8 -24.07 -39.90 -19.48
N ILE A 9 -24.94 -39.12 -18.83
CA ILE A 9 -24.84 -38.80 -17.40
C ILE A 9 -25.51 -39.85 -16.50
N LYS A 10 -26.19 -40.85 -17.04
CA LYS A 10 -26.99 -41.81 -16.23
C LYS A 10 -26.18 -42.89 -15.51
N LEU A 11 -24.96 -43.20 -15.93
CA LEU A 11 -24.15 -44.22 -15.26
C LEU A 11 -23.49 -43.75 -13.95
N PRO A 12 -22.98 -42.55 -13.84
CA PRO A 12 -22.44 -42.02 -12.55
C PRO A 12 -23.55 -41.84 -11.51
N LEU A 13 -24.76 -41.47 -11.90
CA LEU A 13 -25.87 -41.27 -10.96
C LEU A 13 -26.29 -42.54 -10.22
N VAL A 14 -26.16 -43.71 -10.85
CA VAL A 14 -26.50 -44.99 -10.22
C VAL A 14 -25.47 -45.38 -9.19
N PHE A 15 -24.18 -45.08 -9.42
CA PHE A 15 -23.14 -45.28 -8.39
C PHE A 15 -23.24 -44.28 -7.21
N VAL A 16 -23.69 -43.09 -7.46
CA VAL A 16 -24.01 -42.09 -6.43
C VAL A 16 -25.21 -42.52 -5.60
N LEU A 17 -26.26 -43.06 -6.21
CA LEU A 17 -27.45 -43.60 -5.49
C LEU A 17 -27.14 -44.83 -4.64
N LEU A 18 -26.21 -45.70 -5.09
CA LEU A 18 -25.79 -46.87 -4.30
C LEU A 18 -24.92 -46.49 -3.08
N ALA A 19 -24.19 -45.39 -3.18
CA ALA A 19 -23.48 -44.79 -2.01
C ALA A 19 -24.44 -44.17 -0.99
N PHE A 20 -25.65 -43.75 -1.44
CA PHE A 20 -26.68 -43.16 -0.57
C PHE A 20 -27.36 -44.18 0.35
N LEU A 21 -27.41 -45.46 -0.05
CA LEU A 21 -28.09 -46.49 0.73
C LEU A 21 -27.26 -47.07 1.90
N SER A 22 -26.03 -46.67 2.03
CA SER A 22 -25.11 -47.21 3.02
C SER A 22 -24.89 -46.38 4.30
N GLY A 23 -25.69 -45.35 4.57
CA GLY A 23 -25.64 -44.83 5.92
C GLY A 23 -26.03 -43.38 6.16
N CYS A 24 -27.20 -43.21 6.82
CA CYS A 24 -27.62 -41.92 7.39
C CYS A 24 -26.56 -41.24 8.33
N ALA A 25 -25.67 -42.03 8.97
CA ALA A 25 -24.57 -41.52 9.78
C ALA A 25 -23.48 -40.78 8.99
N GLY A 26 -23.38 -41.02 7.66
CA GLY A 26 -22.46 -40.30 6.80
C GLY A 26 -22.97 -38.89 6.44
N ILE A 27 -24.27 -38.73 6.32
CA ILE A 27 -24.92 -37.45 5.97
C ILE A 27 -24.83 -36.46 7.12
N GLU A 28 -25.08 -36.90 8.37
CA GLU A 28 -25.00 -36.06 9.56
C GLU A 28 -23.57 -35.53 9.80
N ARG A 29 -22.56 -36.37 9.54
CA ARG A 29 -21.13 -35.95 9.61
C ARG A 29 -20.70 -35.05 8.44
N ALA A 30 -21.32 -35.20 7.28
CA ALA A 30 -21.07 -34.33 6.16
C ALA A 30 -21.63 -32.91 6.41
N MET A 31 -22.76 -32.80 7.10
CA MET A 31 -23.37 -31.52 7.45
C MET A 31 -22.58 -30.75 8.53
N THR A 32 -21.70 -31.42 9.29
CA THR A 32 -20.87 -30.80 10.34
C THR A 32 -19.49 -30.38 9.86
N ASN A 33 -19.10 -30.66 8.61
CA ASN A 33 -17.83 -30.20 8.07
C ASN A 33 -17.90 -28.73 7.61
N PRO A 34 -16.87 -27.92 7.89
CA PRO A 34 -16.81 -26.55 7.37
C PRO A 34 -16.86 -26.56 5.84
N ASP A 35 -17.66 -25.67 5.27
CA ASP A 35 -17.68 -25.39 3.85
C ASP A 35 -16.46 -24.54 3.49
N PRO A 36 -15.46 -25.06 2.78
CA PRO A 36 -14.24 -24.30 2.50
C PRO A 36 -14.46 -23.20 1.46
N THR A 37 -15.59 -23.22 0.73
CA THR A 37 -15.93 -22.16 -0.23
C THR A 37 -16.63 -21.00 0.45
N HIS A 38 -17.25 -21.23 1.64
CA HIS A 38 -17.93 -20.19 2.41
C HIS A 38 -17.68 -20.35 3.92
N PRO A 39 -16.41 -20.27 4.34
CA PRO A 39 -16.04 -20.51 5.75
C PRO A 39 -16.70 -19.50 6.71
N ALA A 40 -16.87 -18.25 6.28
CA ALA A 40 -17.58 -17.24 7.06
C ALA A 40 -19.04 -17.62 7.28
N ARG A 41 -19.71 -18.11 6.24
CA ARG A 41 -21.10 -18.58 6.32
C ARG A 41 -21.23 -19.78 7.27
N TYR A 42 -20.33 -20.75 7.17
CA TYR A 42 -20.34 -21.92 8.04
C TYR A 42 -20.17 -21.50 9.52
N ILE A 43 -19.19 -20.66 9.83
CA ILE A 43 -18.92 -20.16 11.18
C ILE A 43 -20.14 -19.39 11.71
N GLN A 44 -20.71 -18.52 10.89
CA GLN A 44 -21.87 -17.69 11.28
C GLN A 44 -23.14 -18.51 11.46
N GLN A 45 -23.44 -19.45 10.56
CA GLN A 45 -24.63 -20.30 10.64
C GLN A 45 -24.61 -21.23 11.84
N ASN A 46 -23.43 -21.70 12.23
CA ASN A 46 -23.26 -22.58 13.38
C ASN A 46 -22.88 -21.83 14.66
N ASN A 47 -22.82 -20.49 14.63
CA ASN A 47 -22.45 -19.63 15.74
C ASN A 47 -21.13 -20.05 16.41
N LEU A 48 -20.14 -20.42 15.59
CA LEU A 48 -18.85 -20.92 16.04
C LEU A 48 -17.80 -19.79 16.07
N THR A 49 -16.85 -19.92 16.97
CA THR A 49 -15.58 -19.17 16.91
C THR A 49 -14.49 -20.05 16.29
N HIS A 50 -13.41 -19.45 15.77
CA HIS A 50 -12.29 -20.22 15.21
C HIS A 50 -11.73 -21.25 16.22
N SER A 51 -11.75 -20.91 17.51
CA SER A 51 -11.27 -21.77 18.59
C SER A 51 -12.19 -22.96 18.90
N GLN A 52 -13.44 -22.96 18.45
CA GLN A 52 -14.40 -24.06 18.65
C GLN A 52 -14.33 -25.10 17.55
N VAL A 53 -13.71 -24.76 16.40
CA VAL A 53 -13.52 -25.69 15.30
C VAL A 53 -12.30 -26.57 15.60
N GLU A 54 -12.39 -27.88 15.29
CA GLU A 54 -11.23 -28.77 15.45
C GLU A 54 -10.04 -28.32 14.57
N PRO A 55 -8.79 -28.42 15.07
CA PRO A 55 -7.62 -27.86 14.38
C PRO A 55 -7.46 -28.32 12.91
N GLN A 56 -7.78 -29.57 12.61
CA GLN A 56 -7.70 -30.12 11.25
C GLN A 56 -8.67 -29.45 10.26
N TYR A 57 -9.82 -28.97 10.73
CA TYR A 57 -10.79 -28.23 9.91
C TYR A 57 -10.49 -26.73 9.95
N GLN A 58 -9.98 -26.22 11.05
CA GLN A 58 -9.62 -24.81 11.20
C GLN A 58 -8.61 -24.37 10.13
N LEU A 59 -7.58 -25.19 9.86
CA LEU A 59 -6.58 -24.84 8.84
C LEU A 59 -7.22 -24.73 7.43
N ARG A 60 -8.21 -25.57 7.13
CA ARG A 60 -8.97 -25.50 5.87
C ARG A 60 -9.81 -24.24 5.76
N ILE A 61 -10.40 -23.82 6.87
CA ILE A 61 -11.13 -22.56 6.95
C ILE A 61 -10.17 -21.38 6.72
N CYS A 62 -8.96 -21.41 7.30
CA CYS A 62 -7.94 -20.41 7.07
C CYS A 62 -7.54 -20.33 5.58
N GLU A 63 -7.33 -21.50 4.94
CA GLU A 63 -7.02 -21.56 3.51
C GLU A 63 -8.17 -21.03 2.64
N ALA A 64 -9.41 -21.35 2.98
CA ALA A 64 -10.55 -20.82 2.27
C ALA A 64 -10.68 -19.28 2.41
N TYR A 65 -10.39 -18.72 3.58
CA TYR A 65 -10.29 -17.26 3.72
C TYR A 65 -9.21 -16.67 2.82
N LEU A 66 -8.05 -17.35 2.69
CA LEU A 66 -6.99 -16.91 1.77
C LEU A 66 -7.46 -16.93 0.31
N LEU A 67 -8.11 -18.01 -0.14
CA LEU A 67 -8.66 -18.12 -1.49
C LEU A 67 -9.72 -17.05 -1.78
N MET A 68 -10.54 -16.73 -0.80
CA MET A 68 -11.53 -15.65 -0.88
C MET A 68 -10.94 -14.26 -0.72
N LYS A 69 -9.62 -14.16 -0.49
CA LYS A 69 -8.88 -12.90 -0.27
C LYS A 69 -9.34 -12.12 0.99
N GLU A 70 -9.86 -12.85 1.99
CA GLU A 70 -10.27 -12.31 3.29
C GLU A 70 -9.08 -12.32 4.27
N PHE A 71 -8.09 -11.48 4.00
CA PHE A 71 -6.77 -11.56 4.66
C PHE A 71 -6.80 -11.31 6.17
N SER A 72 -7.70 -10.47 6.66
CA SER A 72 -7.85 -10.23 8.11
C SER A 72 -8.29 -11.52 8.81
N ARG A 73 -9.34 -12.17 8.31
CA ARG A 73 -9.84 -13.42 8.83
C ARG A 73 -8.86 -14.58 8.66
N PHE A 74 -8.15 -14.60 7.53
CA PHE A 74 -7.06 -15.55 7.31
C PHE A 74 -6.00 -15.44 8.41
N ASN A 75 -5.53 -14.22 8.70
CA ASN A 75 -4.52 -13.98 9.72
C ASN A 75 -5.00 -14.33 11.13
N GLU A 76 -6.22 -13.94 11.51
CA GLU A 76 -6.82 -14.29 12.79
C GLU A 76 -7.00 -15.81 12.94
N CYS A 77 -7.53 -16.45 11.90
CA CYS A 77 -7.73 -17.89 11.85
C CYS A 77 -6.41 -18.64 12.00
N LEU A 78 -5.37 -18.23 11.25
CA LEU A 78 -4.06 -18.85 11.28
C LEU A 78 -3.34 -18.62 12.62
N ALA A 79 -3.44 -17.43 13.19
CA ALA A 79 -2.91 -17.13 14.53
C ALA A 79 -3.58 -17.98 15.60
N SER A 80 -4.91 -18.11 15.57
CA SER A 80 -5.67 -18.98 16.46
C SER A 80 -5.28 -20.46 16.30
N TYR A 81 -5.06 -20.92 15.06
CA TYR A 81 -4.57 -22.28 14.80
C TYR A 81 -3.19 -22.50 15.41
N GLN A 82 -2.24 -21.57 15.19
CA GLN A 82 -0.87 -21.68 15.71
C GLN A 82 -0.79 -21.61 17.24
N GLN A 83 -1.73 -20.95 17.92
CA GLN A 83 -1.82 -20.98 19.39
C GLN A 83 -2.26 -22.35 19.91
N ARG A 84 -3.12 -23.05 19.18
CA ARG A 84 -3.66 -24.37 19.59
C ARG A 84 -2.76 -25.54 19.18
N VAL A 85 -2.01 -25.37 18.10
CA VAL A 85 -1.05 -26.35 17.57
C VAL A 85 0.34 -25.72 17.58
N PRO A 86 1.10 -25.87 18.68
CA PRO A 86 2.43 -25.29 18.80
C PRO A 86 3.41 -25.85 17.77
N GLY A 87 4.19 -24.95 17.16
CA GLY A 87 5.16 -25.30 16.11
C GLY A 87 4.50 -25.40 14.73
N PRO A 88 5.31 -25.60 13.67
CA PRO A 88 4.82 -25.77 12.31
C PRO A 88 4.30 -27.20 12.12
N ARG A 89 3.20 -27.56 12.74
CA ARG A 89 2.56 -28.87 12.58
C ARG A 89 1.20 -28.71 11.95
N ILE A 90 0.90 -29.54 10.96
CA ILE A 90 -0.42 -29.63 10.35
C ILE A 90 -0.91 -31.07 10.35
N LYS A 91 -2.23 -31.22 10.45
CA LYS A 91 -2.90 -32.51 10.38
C LYS A 91 -3.79 -32.50 9.18
N LEU A 92 -3.49 -33.33 8.19
CA LEU A 92 -4.26 -33.45 6.97
C LEU A 92 -5.16 -34.67 7.00
N TYR A 93 -6.29 -34.51 6.39
CA TYR A 93 -7.27 -35.57 6.20
C TYR A 93 -6.97 -36.30 4.90
N THR A 94 -6.87 -37.62 5.00
CA THR A 94 -6.78 -38.48 3.83
C THR A 94 -8.07 -39.31 3.71
N PRO A 95 -8.78 -39.19 2.59
CA PRO A 95 -9.97 -40.02 2.35
C PRO A 95 -9.55 -41.49 2.22
N ASN A 96 -10.12 -42.33 3.06
CA ASN A 96 -9.99 -43.78 2.96
C ASN A 96 -11.39 -44.33 2.74
N PRO A 97 -11.62 -45.24 1.78
CA PRO A 97 -12.93 -45.86 1.57
C PRO A 97 -13.51 -46.59 2.82
N PHE A 98 -12.66 -46.92 3.78
CA PHE A 98 -13.04 -47.62 5.02
C PHE A 98 -13.05 -46.72 6.28
N GLY A 99 -12.78 -45.40 6.17
CA GLY A 99 -12.77 -44.52 7.32
C GLY A 99 -12.04 -43.20 7.08
N LYS A 100 -12.10 -42.31 8.08
CA LYS A 100 -11.37 -41.04 8.09
C LYS A 100 -10.04 -41.23 8.81
N THR A 101 -8.93 -41.06 8.10
CA THR A 101 -7.61 -41.10 8.72
C THR A 101 -6.99 -39.68 8.64
N PHE A 102 -6.55 -39.17 9.80
CA PHE A 102 -5.84 -37.91 9.89
C PHE A 102 -4.38 -38.17 10.22
N HIS A 103 -3.50 -37.71 9.35
CA HIS A 103 -2.05 -37.84 9.54
C HIS A 103 -1.42 -36.52 9.93
N TRP A 104 -0.55 -36.55 10.91
CA TRP A 104 0.36 -35.44 11.18
C TRP A 104 1.45 -35.43 10.10
N MET A 105 1.57 -34.31 9.43
CA MET A 105 2.62 -34.09 8.45
C MET A 105 3.94 -33.80 9.18
N ASN A 106 5.05 -34.15 8.52
CA ASN A 106 6.35 -33.79 9.01
C ASN A 106 6.53 -32.27 9.16
N GLU A 107 7.57 -31.85 9.88
CA GLU A 107 7.80 -30.45 10.19
C GLU A 107 8.11 -29.64 8.93
N ASP A 108 8.88 -30.19 7.99
CA ASP A 108 9.25 -29.51 6.76
C ASP A 108 8.03 -29.26 5.86
N TYR A 109 7.21 -30.27 5.64
CA TYR A 109 5.96 -30.10 4.89
C TYR A 109 5.02 -29.10 5.54
N SER A 110 4.85 -29.20 6.85
CA SER A 110 3.99 -28.30 7.62
C SER A 110 4.48 -26.87 7.55
N SER A 111 5.79 -26.67 7.63
CA SER A 111 6.45 -25.37 7.46
C SER A 111 6.24 -24.82 6.04
N ALA A 112 6.48 -25.65 5.02
CA ALA A 112 6.27 -25.26 3.62
C ALA A 112 4.83 -24.83 3.36
N TYR A 113 3.86 -25.56 3.92
CA TYR A 113 2.44 -25.27 3.75
C TYR A 113 2.05 -23.95 4.44
N ILE A 114 2.40 -23.76 5.70
CA ILE A 114 2.06 -22.55 6.47
C ILE A 114 2.75 -21.32 5.89
N TYR A 115 4.06 -21.41 5.60
CA TYR A 115 4.78 -20.30 4.99
C TYR A 115 4.34 -20.04 3.54
N GLY A 116 3.95 -21.08 2.79
CA GLY A 116 3.38 -20.93 1.46
C GLY A 116 2.08 -20.12 1.47
N MET A 117 1.17 -20.39 2.40
CA MET A 117 -0.05 -19.58 2.57
C MET A 117 0.26 -18.14 2.97
N LYS A 118 1.21 -17.94 3.89
CA LYS A 118 1.63 -16.58 4.30
C LYS A 118 2.27 -15.82 3.15
N ALA A 119 3.06 -16.51 2.33
CA ALA A 119 3.70 -15.92 1.15
C ALA A 119 2.67 -15.51 0.09
N GLU A 120 1.66 -16.35 -0.17
CA GLU A 120 0.57 -16.00 -1.09
C GLU A 120 -0.25 -14.81 -0.55
N ALA A 121 -0.62 -14.82 0.73
CA ALA A 121 -1.33 -13.71 1.34
C ALA A 121 -0.55 -12.38 1.21
N ALA A 122 0.76 -12.42 1.46
CA ALA A 122 1.62 -11.25 1.31
C ALA A 122 1.73 -10.81 -0.16
N LEU A 123 1.81 -11.76 -1.11
CA LEU A 123 1.82 -11.46 -2.54
C LEU A 123 0.54 -10.76 -3.00
N ASP A 124 -0.60 -11.29 -2.58
CA ASP A 124 -1.90 -10.72 -2.94
C ASP A 124 -2.18 -9.36 -2.30
N LEU A 125 -1.51 -9.09 -1.17
CA LEU A 125 -1.46 -7.78 -0.52
C LEU A 125 -0.39 -6.85 -1.12
N ALA A 126 0.28 -7.26 -2.20
CA ALA A 126 1.40 -6.57 -2.83
C ALA A 126 2.59 -6.28 -1.90
N ASN A 127 2.71 -7.00 -0.78
CA ASN A 127 3.88 -6.95 0.08
C ASN A 127 4.96 -7.91 -0.44
N TYR A 128 5.59 -7.52 -1.55
CA TYR A 128 6.50 -8.38 -2.30
C TYR A 128 7.73 -8.83 -1.51
N GLN A 129 8.26 -7.97 -0.63
CA GLN A 129 9.39 -8.36 0.22
C GLN A 129 8.97 -9.44 1.23
N GLN A 130 7.83 -9.27 1.90
CA GLN A 130 7.32 -10.26 2.85
C GLN A 130 6.90 -11.56 2.14
N ALA A 131 6.32 -11.46 0.93
CA ALA A 131 5.99 -12.60 0.10
C ALA A 131 7.25 -13.40 -0.25
N TYR A 132 8.31 -12.72 -0.63
CA TYR A 132 9.62 -13.30 -0.93
C TYR A 132 10.22 -13.97 0.32
N ASP A 133 10.25 -13.30 1.47
CA ASP A 133 10.84 -13.82 2.72
C ASP A 133 10.10 -15.08 3.22
N TYR A 134 8.77 -15.08 3.19
CA TYR A 134 7.98 -16.27 3.52
C TYR A 134 8.12 -17.34 2.45
N GLY A 135 8.17 -16.97 1.17
CA GLY A 135 8.37 -17.87 0.06
C GLY A 135 9.71 -18.59 0.13
N GLN A 136 10.80 -17.90 0.49
CA GLN A 136 12.11 -18.54 0.72
C GLN A 136 12.06 -19.60 1.82
N LYS A 137 11.40 -19.28 2.95
CA LYS A 137 11.23 -20.25 4.05
C LYS A 137 10.41 -21.45 3.59
N ALA A 138 9.34 -21.22 2.84
CA ALA A 138 8.50 -22.27 2.28
C ALA A 138 9.27 -23.15 1.28
N PHE A 139 10.02 -22.54 0.37
CA PHE A 139 10.78 -23.24 -0.67
C PHE A 139 11.92 -24.08 -0.06
N LYS A 140 12.64 -23.53 0.91
CA LYS A 140 13.68 -24.27 1.64
C LYS A 140 13.09 -25.49 2.36
N ALA A 141 11.98 -25.33 3.03
CA ALA A 141 11.30 -26.42 3.72
C ALA A 141 10.75 -27.47 2.73
N ALA A 142 10.19 -27.05 1.60
CA ALA A 142 9.72 -27.97 0.56
C ALA A 142 10.86 -28.80 -0.10
N LYS A 143 12.05 -28.22 -0.27
CA LYS A 143 13.24 -28.95 -0.77
C LYS A 143 13.90 -29.86 0.26
N GLY A 144 13.72 -29.59 1.55
CA GLY A 144 14.20 -30.47 2.63
C GLY A 144 13.32 -31.70 2.85
N SER A 145 12.12 -31.76 2.32
CA SER A 145 11.24 -32.92 2.31
C SER A 145 11.80 -33.99 1.35
N PRO A 146 11.79 -35.28 1.71
CA PRO A 146 12.33 -36.32 0.85
C PRO A 146 11.66 -36.29 -0.52
N THR A 147 12.47 -36.08 -1.50
CA THR A 147 12.11 -35.85 -2.89
C THR A 147 11.51 -37.07 -3.56
N ILE A 148 10.69 -36.80 -4.51
CA ILE A 148 9.95 -37.62 -5.44
C ILE A 148 10.81 -38.54 -6.35
N ASP A 149 12.06 -38.80 -6.04
CA ASP A 149 12.90 -39.66 -6.86
C ASP A 149 12.98 -41.09 -6.32
N GLY A 150 12.16 -41.97 -6.90
CA GLY A 150 12.55 -43.42 -7.02
C GLY A 150 12.01 -44.38 -5.96
N VAL A 151 10.86 -44.15 -5.29
CA VAL A 151 10.32 -45.08 -4.30
C VAL A 151 8.95 -45.64 -4.72
N SER A 152 8.78 -46.94 -4.54
CA SER A 152 7.50 -47.66 -4.74
C SER A 152 6.53 -47.31 -3.62
N TYR A 153 5.35 -46.85 -4.01
CA TYR A 153 4.39 -46.16 -3.18
C TYR A 153 3.43 -47.05 -2.39
N SER A 154 3.27 -46.81 -1.11
CA SER A 154 2.04 -47.10 -0.39
C SER A 154 0.96 -46.08 -0.72
N SER A 155 -0.33 -46.42 -0.54
CA SER A 155 -1.46 -45.52 -0.86
C SER A 155 -1.37 -44.16 -0.15
N ASP A 156 -0.70 -44.09 0.99
CA ASP A 156 -0.54 -42.87 1.79
C ASP A 156 0.54 -41.94 1.21
N GLU A 157 1.60 -42.47 0.59
CA GLU A 157 2.63 -41.71 -0.09
C GLU A 157 2.14 -41.05 -1.38
N GLN A 158 1.23 -41.70 -2.12
CA GLN A 158 0.61 -41.09 -3.31
C GLN A 158 -0.21 -39.85 -2.93
N ILE A 159 -0.92 -39.88 -1.81
CA ILE A 159 -1.71 -38.73 -1.36
C ILE A 159 -0.81 -37.57 -0.89
N ILE A 160 0.30 -37.89 -0.21
CA ILE A 160 1.30 -36.91 0.18
C ILE A 160 1.93 -36.24 -1.06
N ASN A 161 2.21 -37.02 -2.10
CA ASN A 161 2.76 -36.51 -3.35
C ASN A 161 1.76 -35.60 -4.12
N ILE A 162 0.47 -35.94 -4.09
CA ILE A 162 -0.60 -35.10 -4.66
C ILE A 162 -0.64 -33.72 -3.96
N PHE A 163 -0.53 -33.70 -2.65
CA PHE A 163 -0.48 -32.45 -1.90
C PHE A 163 0.80 -31.64 -2.15
N GLN A 164 1.95 -32.31 -2.21
CA GLN A 164 3.22 -31.64 -2.51
C GLN A 164 3.23 -31.00 -3.90
N SER A 165 2.61 -31.63 -4.90
CA SER A 165 2.54 -31.10 -6.25
C SER A 165 1.69 -29.85 -6.39
N GLY A 166 0.66 -29.68 -5.56
CA GLY A 166 -0.10 -28.43 -5.49
C GLY A 166 0.63 -27.31 -4.74
N LEU A 167 1.36 -27.67 -3.68
CA LEU A 167 2.08 -26.73 -2.85
C LEU A 167 3.31 -26.14 -3.56
N LEU A 168 4.06 -26.93 -4.29
CA LEU A 168 5.30 -26.51 -4.95
C LEU A 168 5.04 -25.48 -6.08
N PRO A 169 4.04 -25.65 -6.98
CA PRO A 169 3.66 -24.60 -7.94
C PRO A 169 3.26 -23.28 -7.28
N ARG A 170 2.53 -23.33 -6.17
CA ARG A 170 2.15 -22.15 -5.38
C ARG A 170 3.39 -21.42 -4.88
N ILE A 171 4.30 -22.11 -4.20
CA ILE A 171 5.51 -21.53 -3.64
C ILE A 171 6.42 -20.96 -4.74
N THR A 172 6.70 -21.72 -5.79
CA THR A 172 7.54 -21.27 -6.90
C THR A 172 6.91 -20.12 -7.69
N GLY A 173 5.59 -20.14 -7.88
CA GLY A 173 4.86 -19.05 -8.49
C GLY A 173 4.95 -17.76 -7.67
N VAL A 174 4.73 -17.83 -6.34
CA VAL A 174 4.92 -16.67 -5.45
C VAL A 174 6.35 -16.16 -5.53
N MET A 175 7.35 -17.06 -5.49
CA MET A 175 8.76 -16.66 -5.57
C MET A 175 9.10 -15.99 -6.91
N THR A 176 8.60 -16.53 -8.03
CA THR A 176 8.79 -15.94 -9.35
C THR A 176 8.23 -14.51 -9.39
N ILE A 177 6.95 -14.36 -9.01
CA ILE A 177 6.25 -13.07 -9.09
C ILE A 177 6.88 -12.03 -8.15
N SER A 178 7.17 -12.41 -6.90
CA SER A 178 7.79 -11.49 -5.95
C SER A 178 9.20 -11.09 -6.37
N SER A 179 10.00 -12.01 -6.93
CA SER A 179 11.32 -11.69 -7.47
C SER A 179 11.27 -10.72 -8.64
N ILE A 180 10.32 -10.90 -9.59
CA ILE A 180 10.09 -9.94 -10.70
C ILE A 180 9.77 -8.56 -10.13
N ARG A 181 8.85 -8.47 -9.18
CA ARG A 181 8.41 -7.20 -8.58
C ARG A 181 9.49 -6.50 -7.76
N LEU A 182 10.45 -7.25 -7.21
CA LEU A 182 11.59 -6.72 -6.47
C LEU A 182 12.80 -6.42 -7.36
N GLY A 183 12.72 -6.60 -8.69
CA GLY A 183 13.82 -6.39 -9.62
C GLY A 183 14.95 -7.40 -9.51
N LYS A 184 14.71 -8.58 -8.92
CA LYS A 184 15.68 -9.68 -8.73
C LYS A 184 15.66 -10.61 -9.93
N GLU A 185 16.16 -10.16 -11.07
CA GLU A 185 16.03 -10.85 -12.36
C GLU A 185 16.57 -12.29 -12.34
N GLN A 186 17.77 -12.51 -11.79
CA GLN A 186 18.39 -13.84 -11.76
C GLN A 186 17.57 -14.86 -10.94
N GLU A 187 17.00 -14.40 -9.82
CA GLU A 187 16.15 -15.22 -8.97
C GLU A 187 14.80 -15.48 -9.62
N ALA A 188 14.23 -14.47 -10.27
CA ALA A 188 12.99 -14.60 -11.03
C ALA A 188 13.11 -15.67 -12.11
N ASP A 189 14.21 -15.65 -12.90
CA ASP A 189 14.50 -16.65 -13.91
C ASP A 189 14.69 -18.05 -13.32
N PHE A 190 15.38 -18.14 -12.17
CA PHE A 190 15.56 -19.40 -11.46
C PHE A 190 14.22 -20.01 -11.04
N TYR A 191 13.39 -19.26 -10.34
CA TYR A 191 12.11 -19.77 -9.86
C TYR A 191 11.11 -20.04 -10.98
N LEU A 192 11.14 -19.24 -12.06
CA LEU A 192 10.32 -19.51 -13.25
C LEU A 192 10.71 -20.85 -13.90
N LYS A 193 12.00 -21.14 -14.03
CA LYS A 193 12.49 -22.44 -14.53
C LYS A 193 12.10 -23.59 -13.62
N GLU A 194 12.23 -23.40 -12.30
CA GLU A 194 11.76 -24.40 -11.32
C GLU A 194 10.26 -24.66 -11.50
N LEU A 195 9.44 -23.61 -11.66
CA LEU A 195 8.00 -23.74 -11.90
C LEU A 195 7.70 -24.46 -13.22
N GLN A 196 8.42 -24.15 -14.29
CA GLN A 196 8.29 -24.82 -15.59
C GLN A 196 8.64 -26.32 -15.53
N ASN A 197 9.66 -26.68 -14.76
CA ASN A 197 10.20 -28.03 -14.64
C ASN A 197 9.44 -28.92 -13.64
N ILE A 198 8.45 -28.38 -12.89
CA ILE A 198 7.62 -29.22 -12.05
C ILE A 198 6.89 -30.22 -12.96
N ASP A 199 7.27 -31.48 -12.84
CA ASP A 199 6.67 -32.56 -13.61
C ASP A 199 5.31 -32.95 -13.00
N VAL A 200 4.27 -32.65 -13.77
CA VAL A 200 2.89 -32.99 -13.38
C VAL A 200 2.33 -34.21 -14.16
N ASP A 201 3.07 -34.68 -15.16
CA ASP A 201 2.62 -35.73 -16.05
C ASP A 201 3.04 -37.13 -15.58
N SER A 202 4.17 -37.24 -14.87
CA SER A 202 4.71 -38.52 -14.35
C SER A 202 3.83 -39.19 -13.30
N LEU A 203 2.92 -38.44 -12.69
CA LEU A 203 2.05 -38.92 -11.62
C LEU A 203 0.70 -39.45 -12.12
N GLY A 204 0.49 -39.54 -13.42
CA GLY A 204 -0.74 -40.12 -14.03
C GLY A 204 -2.03 -39.36 -13.67
N THR A 205 -1.92 -38.10 -13.26
CA THR A 205 -3.06 -37.28 -12.82
C THR A 205 -3.17 -36.03 -13.66
N THR A 206 -4.07 -36.05 -14.63
CA THR A 206 -4.47 -34.90 -15.44
C THR A 206 -4.92 -33.68 -14.62
N GLY A 207 -5.21 -33.83 -13.33
CA GLY A 207 -5.64 -32.76 -12.42
C GLY A 207 -4.50 -31.89 -11.87
N MET A 208 -3.26 -32.35 -11.86
CA MET A 208 -2.15 -31.57 -11.32
C MET A 208 -1.64 -30.49 -12.28
N ALA A 209 -1.83 -30.68 -13.58
CA ALA A 209 -1.61 -29.63 -14.57
C ALA A 209 -2.46 -28.39 -14.28
N ALA A 210 -3.66 -28.56 -13.72
CA ALA A 210 -4.58 -27.48 -13.36
C ALA A 210 -4.01 -26.57 -12.26
N TRP A 211 -3.16 -27.06 -11.35
CA TRP A 211 -2.58 -26.28 -10.27
C TRP A 211 -1.34 -25.50 -10.69
N LYS A 212 -0.58 -26.02 -11.63
CA LYS A 212 0.61 -25.36 -12.18
C LYS A 212 0.24 -24.21 -13.14
N LYS A 213 -0.78 -24.42 -13.98
CA LYS A 213 -1.19 -23.49 -15.03
C LYS A 213 -1.47 -22.06 -14.53
N PRO A 214 -2.31 -21.84 -13.51
CA PRO A 214 -2.61 -20.47 -13.04
C PRO A 214 -1.36 -19.74 -12.54
N TRP A 215 -0.48 -20.44 -11.82
CA TRP A 215 0.75 -19.85 -11.31
C TRP A 215 1.74 -19.52 -12.42
N LEU A 216 1.85 -20.39 -13.42
CA LEU A 216 2.70 -20.18 -14.57
C LEU A 216 2.18 -19.02 -15.44
N ALA A 217 0.88 -18.99 -15.72
CA ALA A 217 0.25 -17.91 -16.47
C ALA A 217 0.38 -16.56 -15.74
N ARG A 218 0.14 -16.53 -14.40
CA ARG A 218 0.32 -15.34 -13.57
C ARG A 218 1.76 -14.85 -13.57
N SER A 219 2.72 -15.77 -13.56
CA SER A 219 4.15 -15.45 -13.66
C SER A 219 4.49 -14.82 -15.01
N TYR A 220 4.01 -15.40 -16.12
CA TYR A 220 4.20 -14.83 -17.45
C TYR A 220 3.55 -13.45 -17.60
N LEU A 221 2.32 -13.28 -17.12
CA LEU A 221 1.66 -11.97 -17.13
C LEU A 221 2.45 -10.92 -16.33
N THR A 222 3.01 -11.33 -15.19
CA THR A 222 3.84 -10.42 -14.38
C THR A 222 5.15 -10.06 -15.07
N ALA A 223 5.71 -10.99 -15.85
CA ALA A 223 6.90 -10.75 -16.70
C ALA A 223 6.58 -9.99 -18.00
N GLY A 224 5.31 -9.67 -18.28
CA GLY A 224 4.89 -9.00 -19.52
C GLY A 224 4.74 -9.94 -20.72
N ASP A 225 4.86 -11.26 -20.54
CA ASP A 225 4.75 -12.26 -21.61
C ASP A 225 3.31 -12.77 -21.75
N SER A 226 2.47 -11.92 -22.32
CA SER A 226 1.04 -12.20 -22.52
C SER A 226 0.79 -13.36 -23.48
N GLN A 227 1.68 -13.56 -24.46
CA GLN A 227 1.55 -14.64 -25.42
C GLN A 227 1.69 -16.01 -24.73
N ARG A 228 2.77 -16.22 -23.96
CA ARG A 228 2.95 -17.50 -23.23
C ARG A 228 1.89 -17.70 -22.16
N ALA A 229 1.42 -16.64 -21.52
CA ALA A 229 0.31 -16.74 -20.59
C ALA A 229 -0.98 -17.26 -21.27
N TYR A 230 -1.31 -16.70 -22.42
CA TYR A 230 -2.45 -17.13 -23.23
C TYR A 230 -2.33 -18.61 -23.68
N GLU A 231 -1.20 -18.97 -24.24
CA GLU A 231 -0.91 -20.34 -24.67
C GLU A 231 -0.99 -21.35 -23.51
N THR A 232 -0.46 -20.96 -22.35
CA THR A 232 -0.52 -21.77 -21.13
C THR A 232 -1.96 -22.03 -20.70
N LEU A 233 -2.84 -21.04 -20.78
CA LEU A 233 -4.24 -21.15 -20.34
C LEU A 233 -5.12 -21.85 -21.37
N THR A 234 -4.89 -21.64 -22.67
CA THR A 234 -5.74 -22.13 -23.75
C THR A 234 -5.21 -23.40 -24.42
N GLY A 235 -3.94 -23.74 -24.24
CA GLY A 235 -3.20 -24.78 -24.98
C GLY A 235 -3.64 -26.23 -24.77
N VAL A 236 -4.53 -26.52 -23.80
CA VAL A 236 -5.13 -27.86 -23.62
C VAL A 236 -6.58 -27.70 -23.17
N SER A 237 -7.50 -28.05 -24.04
CA SER A 237 -8.93 -28.15 -23.66
C SER A 237 -9.17 -29.40 -22.81
N LEU A 238 -9.11 -29.25 -21.48
CA LEU A 238 -9.43 -30.28 -20.50
C LEU A 238 -10.86 -30.16 -19.95
N SER A 239 -11.77 -29.53 -20.69
CA SER A 239 -13.10 -29.15 -20.17
C SER A 239 -13.87 -30.27 -19.50
N GLY A 240 -13.81 -31.50 -20.02
CA GLY A 240 -14.47 -32.67 -19.37
C GLY A 240 -13.62 -33.33 -18.30
N ALA A 241 -12.32 -33.43 -18.49
CA ALA A 241 -11.39 -34.02 -17.53
C ALA A 241 -11.13 -33.07 -16.35
N LYS A 242 -11.13 -31.74 -16.58
CA LYS A 242 -10.97 -30.70 -15.55
C LYS A 242 -12.12 -30.75 -14.55
N VAL A 243 -13.37 -30.73 -15.02
CA VAL A 243 -14.56 -30.82 -14.16
C VAL A 243 -14.57 -32.15 -13.38
N PHE A 244 -14.22 -33.26 -14.01
CA PHE A 244 -14.14 -34.55 -13.31
C PHE A 244 -13.05 -34.61 -12.29
N THR A 245 -11.87 -34.09 -12.60
CA THR A 245 -10.71 -34.14 -11.71
C THR A 245 -10.80 -33.10 -10.58
N GLU A 246 -11.26 -31.88 -10.87
CA GLU A 246 -11.56 -30.89 -9.83
C GLU A 246 -12.69 -31.36 -8.92
N THR A 247 -13.75 -31.94 -9.46
CA THR A 247 -14.81 -32.57 -8.66
C THR A 247 -14.27 -33.74 -7.85
N MET A 248 -13.41 -34.59 -8.40
CA MET A 248 -12.78 -35.70 -7.66
C MET A 248 -11.76 -35.23 -6.62
N ILE A 249 -10.99 -34.21 -6.88
CA ILE A 249 -10.07 -33.61 -5.90
C ILE A 249 -10.88 -32.92 -4.80
N TYR A 250 -11.87 -32.15 -5.12
CA TYR A 250 -12.78 -31.54 -4.14
C TYR A 250 -13.58 -32.57 -3.38
N VAL A 251 -14.09 -33.60 -4.03
CA VAL A 251 -14.83 -34.71 -3.41
C VAL A 251 -13.94 -35.56 -2.51
N ASN A 252 -12.69 -35.76 -2.87
CA ASN A 252 -11.69 -36.43 -2.02
C ASN A 252 -11.20 -35.53 -0.87
N TYR A 253 -11.20 -34.23 -1.05
CA TYR A 253 -10.85 -33.25 -0.03
C TYR A 253 -11.98 -33.02 1.00
N LEU A 254 -13.21 -33.08 0.54
CA LEU A 254 -14.41 -32.79 1.28
C LEU A 254 -15.30 -34.03 1.23
N ASN A 255 -15.29 -34.88 2.18
CA ASN A 255 -16.22 -36.01 2.35
C ASN A 255 -17.25 -36.18 1.19
N PRO A 256 -17.17 -37.26 0.37
CA PRO A 256 -18.05 -37.49 -0.77
C PRO A 256 -19.55 -37.40 -0.45
N ALA A 257 -19.95 -37.82 0.79
CA ALA A 257 -21.32 -37.75 1.24
C ALA A 257 -21.85 -36.32 1.44
N TYR A 258 -20.98 -35.37 1.84
CA TYR A 258 -21.36 -33.95 1.94
C TYR A 258 -21.64 -33.35 0.57
N TYR A 259 -20.79 -33.60 -0.40
CA TYR A 259 -20.99 -33.14 -1.78
C TYR A 259 -22.20 -33.77 -2.42
N ALA A 260 -22.40 -35.06 -2.24
CA ALA A 260 -23.58 -35.76 -2.77
C ALA A 260 -24.87 -35.22 -2.13
N ALA A 261 -24.88 -34.97 -0.82
CA ALA A 261 -26.05 -34.39 -0.15
C ALA A 261 -26.34 -32.96 -0.61
N LYS A 262 -25.29 -32.15 -0.84
CA LYS A 262 -25.41 -30.77 -1.27
C LYS A 262 -25.84 -30.65 -2.74
N VAL A 263 -25.38 -31.55 -3.62
CA VAL A 263 -25.80 -31.64 -5.04
C VAL A 263 -27.29 -32.00 -5.17
N VAL A 264 -27.88 -32.70 -4.20
CA VAL A 264 -29.29 -33.16 -4.25
C VAL A 264 -30.22 -32.12 -3.62
N THR A 265 -29.79 -31.29 -2.70
CA THR A 265 -30.70 -30.51 -1.86
C THR A 265 -30.80 -29.02 -2.16
N GLU A 266 -29.84 -28.34 -2.79
CA GLU A 266 -29.94 -26.87 -3.03
C GLU A 266 -28.76 -26.28 -3.84
N PHE A 267 -28.07 -27.04 -4.65
CA PHE A 267 -26.75 -26.69 -5.02
C PHE A 267 -26.57 -25.94 -6.32
N ASP A 268 -25.98 -24.81 -6.21
CA ASP A 268 -25.24 -24.20 -7.31
C ASP A 268 -23.76 -24.65 -7.23
N VAL A 269 -23.47 -25.80 -7.87
CA VAL A 269 -22.08 -26.29 -8.05
C VAL A 269 -21.24 -25.24 -8.80
N GLY A 270 -21.93 -24.28 -9.42
CA GLY A 270 -21.34 -23.18 -10.14
C GLY A 270 -20.41 -22.30 -9.30
N ASP A 271 -20.67 -22.06 -8.00
CA ASP A 271 -19.96 -21.03 -7.25
C ASP A 271 -18.50 -21.35 -6.94
N ALA A 272 -18.17 -22.57 -6.58
CA ALA A 272 -16.78 -22.96 -6.25
C ALA A 272 -15.93 -23.25 -7.51
N ILE A 273 -16.57 -23.85 -8.53
CA ILE A 273 -15.96 -24.05 -9.85
C ILE A 273 -15.78 -22.69 -10.54
N SER A 274 -16.72 -21.78 -10.36
CA SER A 274 -16.70 -20.45 -10.96
C SER A 274 -15.62 -19.52 -10.42
N ILE A 275 -15.12 -19.71 -9.17
CA ILE A 275 -14.03 -18.85 -8.67
C ILE A 275 -12.74 -19.09 -9.46
N GLY A 276 -12.29 -20.34 -9.55
CA GLY A 276 -11.07 -20.69 -10.29
C GLY A 276 -11.21 -20.40 -11.79
N GLU A 277 -12.38 -20.70 -12.38
CA GLU A 277 -12.66 -20.40 -13.79
C GLU A 277 -12.74 -18.89 -14.04
N LEU A 278 -13.29 -18.12 -13.11
CA LEU A 278 -13.38 -16.67 -13.23
C LEU A 278 -12.01 -16.00 -13.23
N GLU A 279 -11.09 -16.44 -12.34
CA GLU A 279 -9.70 -15.95 -12.32
C GLU A 279 -8.94 -16.37 -13.59
N GLU A 280 -9.08 -17.63 -14.05
CA GLU A 280 -8.45 -18.08 -15.30
C GLU A 280 -8.98 -17.31 -16.51
N ASN A 281 -10.29 -17.13 -16.63
CA ASN A 281 -10.90 -16.36 -17.71
C ASN A 281 -10.44 -14.90 -17.67
N ALA A 282 -10.34 -14.29 -16.51
CA ALA A 282 -9.80 -12.94 -16.38
C ALA A 282 -8.32 -12.86 -16.82
N MET A 283 -7.51 -13.88 -16.53
CA MET A 283 -6.13 -13.97 -17.03
C MET A 283 -6.08 -14.17 -18.55
N ILE A 284 -6.99 -14.93 -19.14
CA ILE A 284 -7.13 -15.07 -20.62
C ILE A 284 -7.44 -13.72 -21.23
N CYS A 285 -8.45 -12.99 -20.70
CA CYS A 285 -8.82 -11.67 -21.20
C CYS A 285 -7.65 -10.69 -21.07
N ARG A 286 -6.90 -10.74 -19.95
CA ARG A 286 -5.72 -9.91 -19.72
C ARG A 286 -4.59 -10.25 -20.69
N SER A 287 -4.42 -11.51 -21.04
CA SER A 287 -3.46 -11.94 -22.04
C SER A 287 -3.82 -11.39 -23.42
N LEU A 288 -5.10 -11.42 -23.81
CA LEU A 288 -5.58 -10.80 -25.05
C LEU A 288 -5.32 -9.29 -25.06
N TYR A 289 -5.59 -8.62 -23.95
CA TYR A 289 -5.29 -7.19 -23.78
C TYR A 289 -3.79 -6.90 -23.93
N GLY A 290 -2.94 -7.65 -23.24
CA GLY A 290 -1.47 -7.50 -23.32
C GLY A 290 -0.89 -7.83 -24.70
N MET A 291 -1.60 -8.60 -25.52
CA MET A 291 -1.29 -8.84 -26.95
C MET A 291 -1.86 -7.74 -27.87
N SER A 292 -2.40 -6.66 -27.34
CA SER A 292 -3.07 -5.57 -28.07
C SER A 292 -4.28 -6.02 -28.91
N LYS A 293 -4.91 -7.16 -28.58
CA LYS A 293 -6.13 -7.64 -29.20
C LYS A 293 -7.33 -7.01 -28.50
N LEU A 294 -7.50 -5.70 -28.68
CA LEU A 294 -8.42 -4.88 -27.86
C LEU A 294 -9.87 -5.29 -27.98
N ASP A 295 -10.36 -5.58 -29.18
CA ASP A 295 -11.76 -5.98 -29.40
C ASP A 295 -12.04 -7.36 -28.80
N GLU A 296 -11.14 -8.32 -29.00
CA GLU A 296 -11.24 -9.66 -28.42
C GLU A 296 -11.20 -9.59 -26.88
N ALA A 297 -10.31 -8.78 -26.31
CA ALA A 297 -10.20 -8.55 -24.88
C ALA A 297 -11.47 -7.86 -24.32
N LYS A 298 -11.98 -6.84 -25.00
CA LYS A 298 -13.22 -6.14 -24.62
C LYS A 298 -14.42 -7.09 -24.55
N GLN A 299 -14.56 -7.96 -25.56
CA GLN A 299 -15.63 -8.97 -25.58
C GLN A 299 -15.44 -9.97 -24.44
N CYS A 300 -14.24 -10.52 -24.28
CA CYS A 300 -13.89 -11.46 -23.23
C CYS A 300 -14.21 -10.91 -21.83
N TYR A 301 -13.79 -9.68 -21.54
CA TYR A 301 -14.12 -9.02 -20.28
C TYR A 301 -15.61 -8.67 -20.15
N GLY A 302 -16.28 -8.37 -21.26
CA GLY A 302 -17.72 -8.13 -21.29
C GLY A 302 -18.52 -9.34 -20.82
N ASP A 303 -18.12 -10.55 -21.25
CA ASP A 303 -18.73 -11.80 -20.83
C ASP A 303 -18.58 -12.04 -19.32
N ILE A 304 -17.37 -11.77 -18.77
CA ILE A 304 -17.11 -11.84 -17.32
C ILE A 304 -17.92 -10.78 -16.58
N TYR A 305 -17.98 -9.56 -17.10
CA TYR A 305 -18.69 -8.44 -16.46
C TYR A 305 -20.20 -8.69 -16.39
N GLY A 306 -20.76 -9.44 -17.34
CA GLY A 306 -22.16 -9.88 -17.35
C GLY A 306 -22.49 -10.96 -16.31
N TYR A 307 -21.50 -11.57 -15.67
CA TYR A 307 -21.74 -12.62 -14.70
C TYR A 307 -22.30 -12.07 -13.39
N ILE A 308 -23.45 -12.58 -12.96
CA ILE A 308 -24.18 -12.07 -11.77
C ILE A 308 -23.37 -12.19 -10.49
N GLY A 309 -22.54 -13.23 -10.36
CA GLY A 309 -21.70 -13.48 -9.19
C GLY A 309 -20.44 -12.61 -9.09
N LEU A 310 -20.03 -11.93 -10.17
CA LEU A 310 -18.78 -11.15 -10.21
C LEU A 310 -18.60 -10.16 -9.04
N PRO A 311 -19.62 -9.41 -8.58
CA PRO A 311 -19.49 -8.51 -7.45
C PRO A 311 -19.05 -9.17 -6.14
N SER A 312 -19.26 -10.48 -6.00
CA SER A 312 -18.80 -11.25 -4.83
C SER A 312 -17.29 -11.52 -4.84
N PHE A 313 -16.61 -11.31 -5.98
CA PHE A 313 -15.19 -11.56 -6.19
C PHE A 313 -14.44 -10.23 -6.40
N GLY A 314 -14.33 -9.45 -5.35
CA GLY A 314 -13.87 -8.06 -5.41
C GLY A 314 -12.56 -7.84 -6.16
N ASN A 315 -11.59 -8.77 -6.08
CA ASN A 315 -10.33 -8.66 -6.81
C ASN A 315 -10.49 -8.84 -8.32
N VAL A 316 -11.25 -9.87 -8.72
CA VAL A 316 -11.54 -10.12 -10.15
C VAL A 316 -12.41 -9.01 -10.69
N HIS A 317 -13.43 -8.59 -9.92
CA HIS A 317 -14.31 -7.49 -10.30
C HIS A 317 -13.52 -6.19 -10.51
N PHE A 318 -12.59 -5.85 -9.60
CA PHE A 318 -11.71 -4.71 -9.77
C PHE A 318 -10.85 -4.83 -11.04
N ALA A 319 -10.22 -5.99 -11.27
CA ALA A 319 -9.38 -6.22 -12.45
C ALA A 319 -10.20 -6.05 -13.74
N VAL A 320 -11.40 -6.64 -13.80
CA VAL A 320 -12.32 -6.51 -14.95
C VAL A 320 -12.67 -5.04 -15.21
N LEU A 321 -13.06 -4.30 -14.18
CA LEU A 321 -13.40 -2.89 -14.30
C LEU A 321 -12.21 -2.03 -14.75
N ASN A 322 -11.04 -2.26 -14.15
CA ASN A 322 -9.82 -1.52 -14.50
C ASN A 322 -9.39 -1.79 -15.95
N ASP A 323 -9.46 -3.05 -16.40
CA ASP A 323 -9.00 -3.42 -17.73
C ASP A 323 -10.03 -3.03 -18.81
N LEU A 324 -11.34 -3.13 -18.54
CA LEU A 324 -12.37 -2.56 -19.42
C LEU A 324 -12.22 -1.04 -19.56
N GLY A 325 -11.92 -0.35 -18.46
CA GLY A 325 -11.62 1.08 -18.50
C GLY A 325 -10.41 1.39 -19.38
N ALA A 326 -9.32 0.62 -19.23
CA ALA A 326 -8.09 0.80 -19.99
C ALA A 326 -8.30 0.51 -21.49
N ILE A 327 -8.96 -0.60 -21.83
CA ILE A 327 -9.29 -0.96 -23.21
C ILE A 327 -10.14 0.14 -23.87
N ASN A 328 -11.17 0.65 -23.19
CA ASN A 328 -11.99 1.73 -23.76
C ASN A 328 -11.20 3.03 -23.91
N ALA A 329 -10.28 3.35 -23.01
CA ALA A 329 -9.40 4.51 -23.14
C ALA A 329 -8.46 4.38 -24.36
N GLU A 330 -7.88 3.20 -24.60
CA GLU A 330 -7.06 2.92 -25.79
C GLU A 330 -7.87 2.95 -27.10
N LEU A 331 -9.15 2.56 -27.05
CA LEU A 331 -10.10 2.71 -28.14
C LEU A 331 -10.64 4.15 -28.26
N HIS A 332 -10.13 5.10 -27.49
CA HIS A 332 -10.55 6.51 -27.43
C HIS A 332 -12.02 6.72 -27.00
N ASP A 333 -12.68 5.72 -26.41
CA ASP A 333 -13.98 5.88 -25.77
C ASP A 333 -13.82 6.30 -24.30
N PHE A 334 -13.40 7.56 -24.12
CA PHE A 334 -13.12 8.09 -22.80
C PHE A 334 -14.35 8.19 -21.89
N ASN A 335 -15.57 8.26 -22.46
CA ASN A 335 -16.80 8.27 -21.65
C ASN A 335 -17.09 6.91 -21.03
N GLU A 336 -16.92 5.82 -21.77
CA GLU A 336 -17.04 4.46 -21.21
C GLU A 336 -15.87 4.18 -20.27
N ALA A 337 -14.64 4.59 -20.60
CA ALA A 337 -13.49 4.47 -19.73
C ALA A 337 -13.73 5.13 -18.35
N GLU A 338 -14.26 6.36 -18.32
CA GLU A 338 -14.63 7.08 -17.09
C GLU A 338 -15.59 6.26 -16.23
N LYS A 339 -16.62 5.64 -16.81
CA LYS A 339 -17.61 4.84 -16.09
C LYS A 339 -16.99 3.62 -15.41
N TYR A 340 -16.13 2.89 -16.12
CA TYR A 340 -15.47 1.71 -15.57
C TYR A 340 -14.43 2.07 -14.51
N PHE A 341 -13.58 3.08 -14.74
CA PHE A 341 -12.60 3.53 -13.76
C PHE A 341 -13.27 4.08 -12.49
N LYS A 342 -14.38 4.81 -12.63
CA LYS A 342 -15.14 5.29 -11.48
C LYS A 342 -15.63 4.13 -10.60
N LYS A 343 -16.21 3.09 -11.19
CA LYS A 343 -16.65 1.89 -10.47
C LYS A 343 -15.48 1.15 -9.82
N ALA A 344 -14.34 1.05 -10.53
CA ALA A 344 -13.13 0.42 -9.99
C ALA A 344 -12.60 1.20 -8.77
N ILE A 345 -12.57 2.53 -8.83
CA ILE A 345 -12.13 3.39 -7.71
C ILE A 345 -13.12 3.28 -6.53
N GLU A 346 -14.41 3.31 -6.78
CA GLU A 346 -15.43 3.14 -5.73
C GLU A 346 -15.29 1.78 -5.02
N LEU A 347 -15.04 0.71 -5.78
CA LEU A 347 -14.77 -0.61 -5.24
C LEU A 347 -13.49 -0.63 -4.40
N LEU A 348 -12.39 -0.05 -4.91
CA LEU A 348 -11.12 0.05 -4.20
C LEU A 348 -11.26 0.83 -2.87
N GLU A 349 -11.95 1.96 -2.88
CA GLU A 349 -12.17 2.76 -1.68
C GLU A 349 -13.05 2.05 -0.64
N THR A 350 -14.02 1.27 -1.10
CA THR A 350 -14.83 0.42 -0.22
C THR A 350 -13.98 -0.67 0.44
N GLN A 351 -13.12 -1.33 -0.33
CA GLN A 351 -12.20 -2.35 0.17
C GLN A 351 -11.20 -1.78 1.18
N ARG A 352 -10.62 -0.61 0.86
CA ARG A 352 -9.65 0.07 1.72
C ARG A 352 -10.24 0.45 3.09
N SER A 353 -11.50 0.87 3.13
CA SER A 353 -12.16 1.23 4.39
C SER A 353 -12.35 0.06 5.35
N SER A 354 -12.16 -1.18 4.87
CA SER A 354 -12.28 -2.42 5.64
C SER A 354 -10.96 -2.95 6.22
N ILE A 355 -9.81 -2.34 5.88
CA ILE A 355 -8.49 -2.78 6.36
C ILE A 355 -8.08 -1.96 7.57
N SER A 356 -7.88 -2.61 8.73
CA SER A 356 -7.65 -1.93 10.02
C SER A 356 -6.20 -1.53 10.30
N LEU A 357 -5.20 -2.12 9.62
CA LEU A 357 -3.77 -1.88 9.88
C LEU A 357 -3.12 -1.02 8.78
N ASP A 358 -2.48 0.09 9.17
CA ASP A 358 -1.86 1.04 8.23
C ASP A 358 -0.82 0.41 7.29
N GLY A 359 0.00 -0.53 7.77
CA GLY A 359 0.96 -1.25 6.93
C GLY A 359 0.31 -2.16 5.89
N GLN A 360 -0.84 -2.77 6.23
CA GLN A 360 -1.60 -3.59 5.29
C GLN A 360 -2.40 -2.73 4.29
N LYS A 361 -2.87 -1.54 4.72
CA LYS A 361 -3.50 -0.56 3.81
C LYS A 361 -2.54 -0.11 2.73
N MET A 362 -1.27 0.10 3.06
CA MET A 362 -0.27 0.55 2.09
C MET A 362 0.00 -0.52 1.02
N GLY A 363 0.30 -1.76 1.38
CA GLY A 363 0.60 -2.83 0.42
C GLY A 363 -0.59 -3.21 -0.49
N PHE A 364 -1.79 -3.32 0.07
CA PHE A 364 -3.00 -3.66 -0.67
C PHE A 364 -3.32 -2.69 -1.81
N VAL A 365 -2.95 -1.42 -1.65
CA VAL A 365 -3.31 -0.34 -2.57
C VAL A 365 -2.27 -0.18 -3.69
N GLU A 366 -1.05 -0.69 -3.53
CA GLU A 366 0.10 -0.37 -4.38
C GLU A 366 -0.16 -0.61 -5.89
N ASP A 367 -0.49 -1.83 -6.29
CA ASP A 367 -0.76 -2.16 -7.70
C ASP A 367 -2.09 -1.58 -8.22
N ARG A 368 -2.96 -1.08 -7.33
CA ARG A 368 -4.31 -0.63 -7.66
C ARG A 368 -4.43 0.87 -7.78
N LEU A 369 -3.49 1.62 -7.23
CA LEU A 369 -3.46 3.09 -7.36
C LEU A 369 -3.28 3.58 -8.79
N ALA A 370 -2.70 2.77 -9.66
CA ALA A 370 -2.59 3.07 -11.08
C ALA A 370 -3.96 3.41 -11.74
N VAL A 371 -5.09 2.93 -11.19
CA VAL A 371 -6.42 3.29 -11.68
C VAL A 371 -6.72 4.77 -11.55
N TYR A 372 -6.19 5.44 -10.50
CA TYR A 372 -6.35 6.90 -10.36
C TYR A 372 -5.60 7.63 -11.47
N GLY A 373 -4.37 7.21 -11.80
CA GLY A 373 -3.60 7.79 -12.90
C GLY A 373 -4.30 7.64 -14.26
N LYS A 374 -4.90 6.46 -14.51
CA LYS A 374 -5.71 6.20 -15.70
C LYS A 374 -6.96 7.09 -15.73
N MET A 375 -7.64 7.27 -14.59
CA MET A 375 -8.79 8.17 -14.48
C MET A 375 -8.38 9.62 -14.71
N VAL A 376 -7.26 10.07 -14.12
CA VAL A 376 -6.72 11.43 -14.35
C VAL A 376 -6.46 11.66 -15.85
N ALA A 377 -5.77 10.73 -16.52
CA ALA A 377 -5.53 10.80 -17.95
C ALA A 377 -6.84 10.87 -18.77
N THR A 378 -7.82 10.05 -18.39
CA THR A 378 -9.16 10.04 -19.01
C THR A 378 -9.89 11.38 -18.85
N GLN A 379 -9.87 11.96 -17.63
CA GLN A 379 -10.52 13.26 -17.38
C GLN A 379 -9.83 14.40 -18.14
N LEU A 380 -8.49 14.36 -18.24
CA LEU A 380 -7.75 15.34 -19.06
C LEU A 380 -8.10 15.20 -20.56
N ALA A 381 -8.22 13.98 -21.07
CA ALA A 381 -8.65 13.72 -22.44
C ALA A 381 -10.09 14.21 -22.71
N LEU A 382 -10.96 14.15 -21.70
CA LEU A 382 -12.33 14.70 -21.73
C LEU A 382 -12.37 16.23 -21.56
N GLY A 383 -11.25 16.90 -21.36
CA GLY A 383 -11.19 18.34 -21.11
C GLY A 383 -11.74 18.79 -19.76
N LYS A 384 -11.72 17.93 -18.74
CA LYS A 384 -12.22 18.16 -17.37
C LYS A 384 -11.07 18.25 -16.35
N PRO A 385 -10.24 19.31 -16.37
CA PRO A 385 -9.07 19.41 -15.49
C PRO A 385 -9.42 19.54 -14.01
N ASP A 386 -10.57 20.09 -13.68
CA ASP A 386 -11.12 20.20 -12.32
C ASP A 386 -11.43 18.81 -11.75
N VAL A 387 -12.11 17.97 -12.51
CA VAL A 387 -12.39 16.58 -12.12
C VAL A 387 -11.08 15.74 -12.07
N ALA A 388 -10.16 15.97 -13.01
CA ALA A 388 -8.85 15.32 -12.97
C ALA A 388 -8.11 15.65 -11.66
N PHE A 389 -8.13 16.90 -11.21
CA PHE A 389 -7.52 17.34 -9.96
C PHE A 389 -8.15 16.67 -8.73
N GLU A 390 -9.48 16.46 -8.72
CA GLU A 390 -10.14 15.70 -7.64
C GLU A 390 -9.56 14.28 -7.52
N TYR A 391 -9.31 13.59 -8.64
CA TYR A 391 -8.74 12.24 -8.62
C TYR A 391 -7.24 12.24 -8.28
N VAL A 392 -6.50 13.28 -8.64
CA VAL A 392 -5.12 13.48 -8.16
C VAL A 392 -5.10 13.54 -6.64
N GLU A 393 -5.90 14.40 -6.04
CA GLU A 393 -5.99 14.55 -4.59
C GLU A 393 -6.50 13.29 -3.88
N ARG A 394 -7.42 12.55 -4.52
CA ARG A 394 -7.89 11.24 -3.99
C ARG A 394 -6.80 10.18 -3.97
N SER A 395 -5.81 10.28 -4.84
CA SER A 395 -4.68 9.33 -4.92
C SER A 395 -3.55 9.68 -3.97
N LYS A 396 -3.36 10.97 -3.63
CA LYS A 396 -2.20 11.47 -2.90
C LYS A 396 -2.36 11.43 -1.39
N SER A 397 -1.27 11.13 -0.71
CA SER A 397 -1.09 11.25 0.77
C SER A 397 -2.29 10.75 1.59
N ARG A 398 -3.00 9.77 1.04
CA ARG A 398 -4.28 9.32 1.60
C ARG A 398 -4.14 8.82 3.04
N ALA A 399 -3.04 8.12 3.36
CA ALA A 399 -2.82 7.65 4.72
C ALA A 399 -2.59 8.80 5.71
N LEU A 400 -1.85 9.85 5.30
CA LEU A 400 -1.68 11.05 6.13
C LEU A 400 -2.99 11.82 6.29
N VAL A 401 -3.76 11.98 5.21
CA VAL A 401 -5.07 12.66 5.25
C VAL A 401 -6.03 11.93 6.19
N ASP A 402 -6.11 10.61 6.09
CA ASP A 402 -6.96 9.78 6.96
C ASP A 402 -6.51 9.86 8.44
N LEU A 403 -5.20 9.86 8.71
CA LEU A 403 -4.64 10.01 10.05
C LEU A 403 -4.91 11.39 10.66
N LEU A 404 -4.69 12.47 9.90
CA LEU A 404 -4.95 13.84 10.36
C LEU A 404 -6.44 14.10 10.58
N ALA A 405 -7.28 13.59 9.68
CA ALA A 405 -8.73 13.69 9.82
C ALA A 405 -9.23 12.98 11.09
N SER A 406 -8.69 11.79 11.37
CA SER A 406 -9.01 11.06 12.60
C SER A 406 -8.55 11.82 13.84
N LYS A 407 -7.33 12.36 13.86
CA LYS A 407 -6.82 13.15 15.01
C LYS A 407 -7.62 14.43 15.24
N LYS A 408 -7.99 15.15 14.18
CA LYS A 408 -8.80 16.37 14.26
C LYS A 408 -10.18 16.10 14.85
N GLN A 409 -10.73 14.90 14.60
CA GLN A 409 -12.08 14.54 15.04
C GLN A 409 -12.15 13.95 16.45
N PHE A 410 -11.11 13.21 16.88
CA PHE A 410 -11.19 12.41 18.11
C PHE A 410 -10.50 13.06 19.31
N GLY A 411 -9.53 13.96 19.09
CA GLY A 411 -8.63 14.32 20.19
C GLY A 411 -8.00 13.07 20.82
N SER A 412 -7.36 13.20 21.95
CA SER A 412 -6.63 12.09 22.60
C SER A 412 -7.49 11.05 23.36
N GLN A 413 -8.84 11.04 23.21
CA GLN A 413 -9.70 10.15 24.00
C GLN A 413 -10.78 9.48 23.15
N THR A 414 -10.47 8.32 22.55
CA THR A 414 -11.50 7.36 22.12
C THR A 414 -11.95 6.52 23.31
N THR A 415 -13.27 6.49 23.59
CA THR A 415 -13.81 5.60 24.64
C THR A 415 -13.71 4.13 24.21
N ALA A 416 -13.55 3.20 25.16
CA ALA A 416 -13.53 1.76 24.89
C ALA A 416 -14.75 1.30 24.06
N GLN A 417 -15.90 1.92 24.28
CA GLN A 417 -17.15 1.64 23.55
C GLN A 417 -17.08 2.06 22.07
N GLN A 418 -16.36 3.12 21.75
CA GLN A 418 -16.12 3.59 20.39
C GLN A 418 -15.13 2.69 19.65
N GLN A 419 -14.10 2.16 20.34
CA GLN A 419 -13.17 1.17 19.75
C GLN A 419 -13.89 -0.15 19.43
N ILE A 420 -14.80 -0.61 20.28
CA ILE A 420 -15.63 -1.80 20.02
C ILE A 420 -16.53 -1.57 18.79
N LEU A 421 -17.13 -0.39 18.67
CA LEU A 421 -18.02 -0.05 17.55
C LEU A 421 -17.25 0.03 16.22
N LEU A 422 -16.02 0.56 16.23
CA LEU A 422 -15.11 0.58 15.08
C LEU A 422 -14.69 -0.85 14.67
N SER A 423 -14.32 -1.69 15.62
CA SER A 423 -13.97 -3.07 15.32
C SER A 423 -15.17 -3.88 14.78
N GLN A 424 -16.38 -3.59 15.26
CA GLN A 424 -17.61 -4.19 14.71
C GLN A 424 -17.89 -3.70 13.29
N LEU A 425 -17.63 -2.42 12.98
CA LEU A 425 -17.78 -1.87 11.64
C LEU A 425 -16.75 -2.46 10.69
N ASP A 426 -15.50 -2.59 11.12
CA ASP A 426 -14.43 -3.22 10.34
C ASP A 426 -14.74 -4.69 10.04
N ASN A 427 -15.20 -5.43 11.06
CA ASN A 427 -15.62 -6.82 10.88
C ASN A 427 -16.82 -6.94 9.93
N ALA A 428 -17.82 -6.07 10.08
CA ALA A 428 -18.99 -6.09 9.21
C ALA A 428 -18.70 -5.63 7.78
N ALA A 429 -17.74 -4.72 7.59
CA ALA A 429 -17.27 -4.32 6.26
C ALA A 429 -16.51 -5.46 5.57
N ASN A 430 -15.71 -6.21 6.33
CA ASN A 430 -15.06 -7.45 5.86
C ASN A 430 -16.10 -8.53 5.52
N ASP A 431 -17.14 -8.69 6.34
CA ASP A 431 -18.25 -9.64 6.11
C ASP A 431 -19.09 -9.28 4.88
N ALA A 432 -19.34 -7.99 4.66
CA ALA A 432 -20.08 -7.52 3.49
C ALA A 432 -19.39 -7.86 2.17
N PHE A 433 -18.09 -8.04 2.22
CA PHE A 433 -17.26 -8.37 1.07
C PHE A 433 -17.31 -9.87 0.72
N ALA A 434 -17.52 -10.70 1.74
CA ALA A 434 -17.36 -12.15 1.66
C ALA A 434 -18.64 -12.90 1.24
N VAL A 435 -19.82 -12.44 1.60
CA VAL A 435 -20.95 -13.37 1.71
C VAL A 435 -22.17 -13.07 0.84
N GLN A 436 -22.48 -11.87 0.51
CA GLN A 436 -23.51 -11.45 -0.48
C GLN A 436 -23.63 -9.92 -0.51
N PRO A 437 -23.68 -9.29 -1.70
CA PRO A 437 -23.69 -7.83 -1.81
C PRO A 437 -24.88 -7.14 -1.15
N LEU A 438 -26.02 -7.82 -1.02
CA LEU A 438 -27.27 -7.23 -0.50
C LEU A 438 -27.36 -7.25 1.03
N GLU A 439 -27.00 -8.34 1.70
CA GLU A 439 -27.10 -8.43 3.16
C GLU A 439 -25.89 -7.83 3.86
N GLY A 440 -24.70 -8.10 3.36
CA GLY A 440 -23.47 -7.49 3.89
C GLY A 440 -23.49 -5.97 3.77
N THR A 441 -23.91 -5.45 2.63
CA THR A 441 -24.09 -4.00 2.41
C THR A 441 -25.17 -3.40 3.31
N ARG A 442 -26.24 -4.11 3.64
CA ARG A 442 -27.27 -3.68 4.61
C ARG A 442 -26.70 -3.64 6.02
N ASN A 443 -25.90 -4.60 6.42
CA ASN A 443 -25.29 -4.69 7.74
C ASN A 443 -24.25 -3.58 7.94
N VAL A 444 -23.38 -3.34 6.96
CA VAL A 444 -22.44 -2.22 6.94
C VAL A 444 -23.17 -0.88 6.97
N ARG A 445 -24.24 -0.70 6.18
CA ARG A 445 -25.07 0.51 6.21
C ARG A 445 -25.76 0.67 7.56
N GLY A 446 -26.22 -0.41 8.17
CA GLY A 446 -26.82 -0.41 9.50
C GLY A 446 -25.83 -0.01 10.59
N LEU A 447 -24.61 -0.54 10.55
CA LEU A 447 -23.53 -0.20 11.47
C LEU A 447 -22.97 1.20 11.21
N LYS A 448 -22.81 1.62 9.97
CA LYS A 448 -22.47 3.02 9.62
C LYS A 448 -23.52 4.00 10.18
N ARG A 449 -24.81 3.68 10.10
CA ARG A 449 -25.87 4.51 10.73
C ARG A 449 -25.78 4.51 12.25
N LYS A 450 -25.46 3.36 12.89
CA LYS A 450 -25.24 3.29 14.35
C LYS A 450 -24.01 4.10 14.77
N VAL A 451 -22.90 3.99 14.02
CA VAL A 451 -21.71 4.83 14.23
C VAL A 451 -22.08 6.30 14.06
N GLN A 452 -22.84 6.64 13.02
CA GLN A 452 -23.26 8.01 12.76
C GLN A 452 -24.21 8.57 13.83
N ALA A 453 -25.07 7.72 14.41
CA ALA A 453 -26.01 8.12 15.46
C ALA A 453 -25.36 8.20 16.85
N GLN A 454 -24.50 7.25 17.20
CA GLN A 454 -23.88 7.15 18.53
C GLN A 454 -22.53 7.88 18.63
N ALA A 455 -21.86 8.07 17.51
CA ALA A 455 -20.61 8.80 17.41
C ALA A 455 -20.53 9.50 16.05
N PRO A 456 -21.28 10.61 15.83
CA PRO A 456 -21.30 11.32 14.54
C PRO A 456 -19.90 11.75 14.08
N LYS A 457 -18.98 11.97 15.03
CA LYS A 457 -17.58 12.24 14.76
C LYS A 457 -16.77 11.01 14.25
N LEU A 458 -17.24 9.78 14.52
CA LEU A 458 -16.63 8.54 14.04
C LEU A 458 -17.04 8.16 12.61
N SER A 459 -18.21 8.62 12.16
CA SER A 459 -18.73 8.29 10.83
C SER A 459 -17.90 8.89 9.70
N SER A 460 -17.17 9.96 9.97
CA SER A 460 -16.29 10.62 8.99
C SER A 460 -14.91 9.98 8.86
N VAL A 461 -14.51 9.12 9.80
CA VAL A 461 -13.23 8.35 9.73
C VAL A 461 -13.31 7.19 8.75
N THR A 462 -14.48 6.61 8.58
CA THR A 462 -14.68 5.50 7.64
C THR A 462 -14.79 5.96 6.19
N THR A 463 -14.93 7.26 5.96
CA THR A 463 -14.92 7.88 4.64
C THR A 463 -14.52 9.35 4.80
N VAL A 464 -13.25 9.66 4.63
CA VAL A 464 -12.93 11.03 4.21
C VAL A 464 -13.59 11.17 2.84
N SER A 465 -14.73 11.85 2.80
CA SER A 465 -15.47 12.06 1.57
C SER A 465 -14.52 12.72 0.56
N ALA A 466 -14.48 12.18 -0.65
CA ALA A 466 -13.75 12.82 -1.73
C ALA A 466 -14.22 14.27 -1.83
N ARG A 467 -13.31 15.21 -1.71
CA ARG A 467 -13.61 16.64 -1.82
C ARG A 467 -13.79 16.99 -3.27
N SER A 468 -14.77 17.82 -3.54
CA SER A 468 -14.94 18.43 -4.84
C SER A 468 -13.81 19.43 -5.13
N PHE A 469 -13.55 19.70 -6.40
CA PHE A 469 -12.57 20.70 -6.79
C PHE A 469 -12.83 22.08 -6.14
N LYS A 470 -14.10 22.49 -6.05
CA LYS A 470 -14.47 23.76 -5.42
C LYS A 470 -14.09 23.82 -3.94
N GLU A 471 -14.29 22.72 -3.21
CA GLU A 471 -13.88 22.66 -1.82
C GLU A 471 -12.35 22.73 -1.69
N LEU A 472 -11.62 21.98 -2.51
CA LEU A 472 -10.14 22.02 -2.54
C LEU A 472 -9.62 23.41 -2.92
N GLN A 473 -10.19 24.01 -3.96
CA GLN A 473 -9.82 25.35 -4.42
C GLN A 473 -10.04 26.42 -3.34
N SER A 474 -11.12 26.30 -2.55
CA SER A 474 -11.41 27.22 -1.45
C SER A 474 -10.38 27.21 -0.31
N LEU A 475 -9.55 26.16 -0.22
CA LEU A 475 -8.47 26.06 0.76
C LEU A 475 -7.23 26.88 0.36
N ILE A 476 -7.11 27.25 -0.92
CA ILE A 476 -5.93 27.96 -1.44
C ILE A 476 -6.03 29.44 -1.06
N PRO A 477 -5.06 29.99 -0.31
CA PRO A 477 -5.10 31.38 0.10
C PRO A 477 -5.08 32.36 -1.10
N GLU A 478 -5.74 33.47 -0.97
CA GLU A 478 -5.61 34.57 -1.94
C GLU A 478 -4.15 35.03 -2.05
N GLY A 479 -3.68 35.32 -3.27
CA GLY A 479 -2.32 35.74 -3.51
C GLY A 479 -1.30 34.60 -3.50
N GLU A 480 -1.76 33.37 -3.53
CA GLU A 480 -0.93 32.16 -3.63
C GLU A 480 -1.25 31.37 -4.90
N THR A 481 -0.26 30.77 -5.52
CA THR A 481 -0.43 29.80 -6.60
C THR A 481 0.04 28.42 -6.12
N LEU A 482 -0.83 27.44 -6.21
CA LEU A 482 -0.51 26.05 -5.94
C LEU A 482 -0.12 25.39 -7.27
N ILE A 483 1.01 24.68 -7.26
CA ILE A 483 1.46 23.82 -8.36
C ILE A 483 1.44 22.38 -7.83
N GLU A 484 0.54 21.58 -8.37
CA GLU A 484 0.49 20.17 -8.03
C GLU A 484 0.99 19.34 -9.20
N TYR A 485 2.08 18.63 -8.99
CA TYR A 485 2.64 17.71 -9.97
C TYR A 485 2.00 16.33 -9.85
N TYR A 486 1.80 15.71 -11.00
CA TYR A 486 1.27 14.35 -11.07
C TYR A 486 1.81 13.61 -12.28
N GLN A 487 2.19 12.36 -12.09
CA GLN A 487 2.58 11.47 -13.18
C GLN A 487 1.45 10.46 -13.46
N THR A 488 0.93 10.50 -14.66
CA THR A 488 0.18 9.37 -15.23
C THR A 488 1.15 8.33 -15.79
N GLN A 489 0.67 7.21 -16.31
CA GLN A 489 1.58 6.17 -16.86
C GLN A 489 2.57 6.74 -17.87
N ASP A 490 2.12 7.64 -18.74
CA ASP A 490 2.87 8.06 -19.93
C ASP A 490 3.32 9.52 -19.91
N GLN A 491 2.77 10.32 -18.97
CA GLN A 491 2.95 11.76 -19.03
C GLN A 491 2.99 12.41 -17.65
N TRP A 492 3.92 13.34 -17.47
CA TRP A 492 3.93 14.26 -16.35
C TRP A 492 3.01 15.45 -16.61
N HIS A 493 2.25 15.84 -15.60
CA HIS A 493 1.35 16.98 -15.59
C HIS A 493 1.65 17.90 -14.40
N ALA A 494 1.42 19.19 -14.61
CA ALA A 494 1.36 20.18 -13.55
C ALA A 494 -0.02 20.83 -13.55
N PHE A 495 -0.71 20.77 -12.41
CA PHE A 495 -1.95 21.51 -12.16
C PHE A 495 -1.60 22.82 -11.47
N ILE A 496 -1.92 23.94 -12.08
CA ILE A 496 -1.68 25.28 -11.56
C ILE A 496 -3.03 25.80 -11.07
N VAL A 497 -3.19 25.90 -9.76
CA VAL A 497 -4.46 26.25 -9.12
C VAL A 497 -4.29 27.52 -8.30
N THR A 498 -5.24 28.43 -8.46
CA THR A 498 -5.40 29.61 -7.62
C THR A 498 -6.79 29.58 -6.99
N SER A 499 -7.10 30.51 -6.08
CA SER A 499 -8.43 30.64 -5.48
C SER A 499 -9.58 30.74 -6.50
N ASN A 500 -9.29 31.04 -7.78
CA ASN A 500 -10.33 31.29 -8.79
C ASN A 500 -10.07 30.68 -10.17
N SER A 501 -8.98 29.92 -10.35
CA SER A 501 -8.66 29.30 -11.64
C SER A 501 -7.91 27.99 -11.50
N ILE A 502 -8.01 27.13 -12.50
CA ILE A 502 -7.18 25.95 -12.73
C ILE A 502 -6.66 25.93 -14.14
N LYS A 503 -5.40 25.58 -14.30
CA LYS A 503 -4.75 25.27 -15.57
C LYS A 503 -3.96 23.99 -15.44
N THR A 504 -3.93 23.19 -16.49
CA THR A 504 -3.11 21.97 -16.54
C THR A 504 -2.11 22.08 -17.67
N VAL A 505 -0.88 21.71 -17.40
CA VAL A 505 0.23 21.72 -18.37
C VAL A 505 0.85 20.34 -18.42
N ALA A 506 0.96 19.77 -19.61
CA ALA A 506 1.77 18.57 -19.84
C ALA A 506 3.25 18.97 -19.83
N LEU A 507 4.07 18.25 -19.09
CA LEU A 507 5.50 18.56 -18.94
C LEU A 507 6.33 17.76 -19.94
N PRO A 508 7.37 18.34 -20.54
CA PRO A 508 8.26 17.66 -21.50
C PRO A 508 9.26 16.74 -20.79
N ALA A 509 8.78 15.89 -19.87
CA ALA A 509 9.59 14.98 -19.09
C ALA A 509 9.01 13.56 -19.15
N LYS A 510 9.87 12.55 -19.31
CA LYS A 510 9.48 11.14 -19.26
C LYS A 510 9.97 10.45 -17.99
N ASN A 511 11.24 10.62 -17.68
CA ASN A 511 11.87 10.09 -16.47
C ASN A 511 12.59 11.25 -15.77
N LEU A 512 12.28 11.46 -14.50
CA LEU A 512 12.88 12.50 -13.67
C LEU A 512 13.80 11.94 -12.58
N ALA A 513 13.75 10.65 -12.29
CA ALA A 513 14.52 10.02 -11.21
C ALA A 513 16.03 10.23 -11.42
N GLU A 514 16.56 9.78 -12.54
CA GLU A 514 17.99 9.89 -12.85
C GLU A 514 18.48 11.35 -12.92
N PRO A 515 17.83 12.28 -13.65
CA PRO A 515 18.24 13.69 -13.67
C PRO A 515 18.21 14.37 -12.29
N ILE A 516 17.23 14.03 -11.43
CA ILE A 516 17.13 14.58 -10.08
C ILE A 516 18.28 14.05 -9.20
N ASN A 517 18.55 12.75 -9.25
CA ASN A 517 19.65 12.14 -8.51
C ASN A 517 21.00 12.72 -8.94
N GLU A 518 21.25 12.82 -10.25
CA GLU A 518 22.47 13.45 -10.78
C GLU A 518 22.62 14.92 -10.31
N PHE A 519 21.51 15.66 -10.32
CA PHE A 519 21.53 17.04 -9.85
C PHE A 519 21.88 17.14 -8.36
N ARG A 520 21.28 16.28 -7.53
CA ARG A 520 21.58 16.21 -6.10
C ARG A 520 23.03 15.84 -5.84
N GLU A 521 23.56 14.81 -6.51
CA GLU A 521 24.96 14.40 -6.40
C GLU A 521 25.92 15.54 -6.75
N LYS A 522 25.61 16.31 -7.79
CA LYS A 522 26.43 17.46 -8.17
C LYS A 522 26.33 18.63 -7.20
N ILE A 523 25.18 18.86 -6.58
CA ILE A 523 25.06 19.84 -5.49
C ILE A 523 25.93 19.44 -4.29
N LEU A 524 26.00 18.16 -3.97
CA LEU A 524 26.82 17.66 -2.87
C LEU A 524 28.34 17.78 -3.10
N GLN A 525 28.76 18.25 -4.29
CA GLN A 525 30.15 18.52 -4.64
C GLN A 525 30.41 20.03 -4.75
N PRO A 526 30.46 20.80 -3.65
CA PRO A 526 30.46 22.26 -3.69
C PRO A 526 31.72 22.89 -4.36
N LYS A 527 32.74 22.10 -4.61
CA LYS A 527 33.94 22.51 -5.37
C LYS A 527 33.81 22.32 -6.88
N SER A 528 32.78 21.61 -7.32
CA SER A 528 32.48 21.34 -8.71
C SER A 528 31.41 22.31 -9.22
N GLY A 529 31.67 23.05 -10.30
CA GLY A 529 30.71 24.00 -10.89
C GLY A 529 29.62 23.41 -11.79
N ASN A 530 29.60 22.10 -12.00
CA ASN A 530 28.80 21.46 -13.06
C ASN A 530 27.30 21.26 -12.78
N TYR A 531 26.80 21.63 -11.60
CA TYR A 531 25.38 21.47 -11.24
C TYR A 531 24.41 22.37 -12.03
N LYS A 532 24.88 23.49 -12.58
CA LYS A 532 24.02 24.49 -13.26
C LYS A 532 23.36 23.93 -14.50
N ASN A 533 24.04 23.05 -15.24
CA ASN A 533 23.47 22.44 -16.45
C ASN A 533 22.26 21.56 -16.08
N GLN A 534 22.38 20.74 -15.04
CA GLN A 534 21.30 19.90 -14.53
C GLN A 534 20.19 20.75 -13.92
N ALA A 535 20.54 21.79 -13.15
CA ALA A 535 19.57 22.75 -12.61
C ALA A 535 18.76 23.42 -13.71
N ASN A 536 19.39 23.77 -14.86
CA ASN A 536 18.71 24.33 -16.00
C ASN A 536 17.87 23.29 -16.74
N ALA A 537 18.40 22.10 -16.98
CA ALA A 537 17.65 21.04 -17.64
C ALA A 537 16.36 20.69 -16.87
N LEU A 538 16.45 20.55 -15.54
CA LEU A 538 15.29 20.29 -14.68
C LEU A 538 14.33 21.51 -14.64
N TYR A 539 14.89 22.74 -14.63
CA TYR A 539 14.06 23.94 -14.73
C TYR A 539 13.22 23.93 -16.01
N GLN A 540 13.83 23.64 -17.17
CA GLN A 540 13.14 23.54 -18.46
C GLN A 540 12.11 22.42 -18.47
N ALA A 541 12.38 21.31 -17.81
CA ALA A 541 11.48 20.17 -17.76
C ALA A 541 10.25 20.38 -16.87
N VAL A 542 10.42 21.01 -15.69
CA VAL A 542 9.34 21.02 -14.67
C VAL A 542 8.85 22.41 -14.28
N PHE A 543 9.62 23.49 -14.48
CA PHE A 543 9.25 24.83 -14.00
C PHE A 543 8.96 25.81 -15.14
N GLU A 544 9.74 25.85 -16.22
CA GLU A 544 9.52 26.74 -17.35
C GLU A 544 8.13 26.57 -18.00
N PRO A 545 7.60 25.33 -18.17
CA PRO A 545 6.25 25.15 -18.71
C PRO A 545 5.14 25.74 -17.83
N VAL A 546 5.38 25.80 -16.52
CA VAL A 546 4.40 26.31 -15.53
C VAL A 546 4.47 27.83 -15.39
N LYS A 547 5.64 28.40 -15.57
CA LYS A 547 5.96 29.81 -15.32
C LYS A 547 5.01 30.81 -16.00
N PRO A 548 4.56 30.63 -17.29
CA PRO A 548 3.64 31.56 -17.93
C PRO A 548 2.27 31.67 -17.23
N HIS A 549 1.94 30.71 -16.38
CA HIS A 549 0.67 30.63 -15.65
C HIS A 549 0.76 31.08 -14.19
N LEU A 550 1.95 31.45 -13.73
CA LEU A 550 2.16 31.94 -12.35
C LEU A 550 1.73 33.39 -12.24
N THR A 551 0.75 33.67 -11.42
CA THR A 551 0.21 35.01 -11.20
C THR A 551 0.75 35.68 -9.94
N THR A 552 1.41 34.89 -9.07
CA THR A 552 1.91 35.37 -7.76
C THR A 552 3.35 34.91 -7.55
N SER A 553 4.04 35.55 -6.61
CA SER A 553 5.39 35.14 -6.18
C SER A 553 5.37 34.11 -5.06
N ASN A 554 4.22 33.89 -4.42
CA ASN A 554 4.01 32.89 -3.38
C ASN A 554 3.54 31.58 -4.01
N ILE A 555 4.39 30.58 -3.99
CA ILE A 555 4.14 29.30 -4.64
C ILE A 555 4.08 28.19 -3.59
N THR A 556 3.00 27.43 -3.61
CA THR A 556 2.90 26.16 -2.90
C THR A 556 3.10 25.02 -3.88
N ILE A 557 4.00 24.11 -3.56
CA ILE A 557 4.32 22.95 -4.39
C ILE A 557 3.78 21.70 -3.68
N VAL A 558 3.00 20.92 -4.43
CA VAL A 558 2.65 19.53 -4.09
C VAL A 558 3.42 18.65 -5.08
N ALA A 559 4.49 18.07 -4.61
CA ALA A 559 5.36 17.22 -5.41
C ALA A 559 4.70 15.86 -5.73
N HIS A 560 5.29 15.09 -6.63
CA HIS A 560 4.92 13.71 -6.95
C HIS A 560 6.17 12.91 -7.27
N GLY A 561 6.23 11.67 -6.78
CA GLY A 561 7.36 10.77 -7.01
C GLY A 561 8.69 11.43 -6.67
N GLU A 562 9.67 11.26 -7.50
CA GLU A 562 11.04 11.76 -7.29
C GLU A 562 11.14 13.28 -7.14
N LEU A 563 10.10 14.04 -7.53
CA LEU A 563 10.05 15.49 -7.30
C LEU A 563 10.05 15.86 -5.82
N HIS A 564 9.72 14.96 -4.92
CA HIS A 564 9.88 15.17 -3.47
C HIS A 564 11.34 15.41 -3.06
N TYR A 565 12.30 14.90 -3.82
CA TYR A 565 13.73 15.06 -3.59
C TYR A 565 14.35 16.25 -4.33
N LEU A 566 13.55 16.96 -5.15
CA LEU A 566 14.03 18.08 -5.95
C LEU A 566 14.13 19.36 -5.11
N PRO A 567 15.32 19.99 -5.00
CA PRO A 567 15.46 21.31 -4.39
C PRO A 567 14.95 22.40 -5.35
N PHE A 568 13.64 22.60 -5.44
CA PHE A 568 13.01 23.57 -6.36
C PHE A 568 13.61 24.98 -6.26
N ASN A 569 14.04 25.39 -5.08
CA ASN A 569 14.73 26.65 -4.84
C ASN A 569 15.98 26.84 -5.71
N ALA A 570 16.68 25.73 -5.98
CA ALA A 570 17.96 25.70 -6.70
C ALA A 570 17.82 25.50 -8.22
N LEU A 571 16.61 25.36 -8.73
CA LEU A 571 16.38 25.34 -10.18
C LEU A 571 16.82 26.67 -10.81
N PHE A 572 17.44 26.59 -11.99
CA PHE A 572 18.14 27.72 -12.61
C PHE A 572 17.65 27.98 -14.03
N ASP A 573 17.20 29.22 -14.33
CA ASP A 573 16.66 29.58 -15.65
C ASP A 573 17.73 29.98 -16.69
N GLY A 574 19.01 29.79 -16.33
CA GLY A 574 20.16 30.26 -17.12
C GLY A 574 20.71 31.60 -16.65
N ARG A 575 19.92 32.34 -15.84
CA ARG A 575 20.32 33.66 -15.29
C ARG A 575 20.09 33.76 -13.80
N ARG A 576 18.97 33.23 -13.31
CA ARG A 576 18.51 33.34 -11.91
C ARG A 576 18.01 31.99 -11.42
N TYR A 577 18.11 31.80 -10.14
CA TYR A 577 17.47 30.68 -9.43
C TYR A 577 15.98 30.96 -9.20
N VAL A 578 15.19 29.92 -9.01
CA VAL A 578 13.74 30.05 -8.70
C VAL A 578 13.54 30.88 -7.43
N ILE A 579 14.37 30.67 -6.41
CA ILE A 579 14.32 31.43 -5.15
C ILE A 579 14.50 32.94 -5.34
N ASP A 580 15.13 33.39 -6.41
CA ASP A 580 15.35 34.83 -6.65
C ASP A 580 14.04 35.56 -6.94
N ARG A 581 13.02 34.85 -7.45
CA ARG A 581 11.73 35.40 -7.84
C ARG A 581 10.56 34.92 -6.99
N TYR A 582 10.63 33.68 -6.50
CA TYR A 582 9.51 33.01 -5.87
C TYR A 582 9.83 32.61 -4.43
N SER A 583 8.82 32.66 -3.59
CA SER A 583 8.82 32.22 -2.22
C SER A 583 8.07 30.89 -2.15
N LEU A 584 8.77 29.80 -1.78
CA LEU A 584 8.25 28.44 -1.89
C LEU A 584 7.89 27.84 -0.53
N ARG A 585 6.84 27.04 -0.51
CA ARG A 585 6.55 26.02 0.52
C ARG A 585 6.06 24.75 -0.14
N LEU A 586 6.13 23.64 0.60
CA LEU A 586 5.67 22.34 0.18
C LEU A 586 4.44 21.92 0.96
N LEU A 587 3.62 21.08 0.34
CA LEU A 587 2.53 20.37 1.01
C LEU A 587 2.55 18.90 0.55
N PRO A 588 2.17 17.96 1.43
CA PRO A 588 1.97 16.57 1.04
C PRO A 588 0.81 16.38 0.05
N SER A 589 -0.28 17.12 0.23
CA SER A 589 -1.43 17.25 -0.69
C SER A 589 -2.18 18.54 -0.37
N THR A 590 -3.01 19.01 -1.27
CA THR A 590 -3.88 20.18 -1.04
C THR A 590 -4.88 19.90 0.07
N SER A 591 -5.37 18.67 0.17
CA SER A 591 -6.35 18.23 1.17
C SER A 591 -5.89 18.38 2.62
N VAL A 592 -4.57 18.49 2.89
CA VAL A 592 -4.06 18.65 4.25
C VAL A 592 -4.18 20.08 4.79
N LEU A 593 -4.45 21.07 3.94
CA LEU A 593 -4.47 22.49 4.33
C LEU A 593 -5.42 22.83 5.49
N ASP A 594 -6.58 22.20 5.57
CA ASP A 594 -7.52 22.39 6.68
C ASP A 594 -7.42 21.32 7.77
N LEU A 595 -6.62 20.28 7.55
CA LEU A 595 -6.38 19.21 8.51
C LEU A 595 -5.19 19.50 9.42
N ILE A 596 -4.17 20.17 8.89
CA ILE A 596 -3.01 20.62 9.69
C ILE A 596 -3.50 21.67 10.70
N PRO A 597 -3.19 21.52 12.00
CA PRO A 597 -3.57 22.51 13.01
C PRO A 597 -2.95 23.87 12.69
N ASN A 598 -3.77 24.88 12.61
CA ASN A 598 -3.29 26.26 12.50
C ASN A 598 -3.03 26.83 13.91
N ASN A 599 -1.87 26.49 14.45
CA ASN A 599 -1.45 27.00 15.76
C ASN A 599 -0.97 28.45 15.62
N PRO A 600 -1.69 29.44 16.16
CA PRO A 600 -1.32 30.85 15.95
C PRO A 600 0.00 31.18 16.61
N MET A 601 0.77 32.08 16.01
CA MET A 601 1.95 32.64 16.65
C MET A 601 1.54 33.62 17.75
N ASN A 602 1.64 33.23 19.01
CA ASN A 602 1.44 34.12 20.15
C ASN A 602 2.66 34.99 20.44
N LYS A 603 2.51 36.25 20.75
CA LYS A 603 3.63 37.19 21.04
C LYS A 603 4.40 36.85 22.33
N SER A 604 3.89 35.98 23.19
CA SER A 604 4.54 35.53 24.44
C SER A 604 5.30 34.19 24.27
N GLN A 605 5.66 33.84 23.05
CA GLN A 605 5.99 32.46 22.71
C GLN A 605 7.39 32.04 23.12
N SER A 606 7.38 30.90 23.81
CA SER A 606 8.55 30.12 24.13
C SER A 606 9.00 29.30 22.93
N THR A 607 10.29 29.24 22.70
CA THR A 607 10.94 28.36 21.74
C THR A 607 11.80 27.39 22.51
N LEU A 608 11.60 26.06 22.31
CA LEU A 608 12.51 25.06 22.83
C LEU A 608 13.60 24.79 21.78
N VAL A 609 14.84 24.93 22.17
CA VAL A 609 16.01 24.73 21.32
C VAL A 609 16.84 23.58 21.89
N LEU A 610 17.01 22.51 21.16
CA LEU A 610 17.89 21.40 21.46
C LEU A 610 19.11 21.48 20.53
N GLY A 611 20.32 21.38 21.07
CA GLY A 611 21.54 21.43 20.27
C GLY A 611 22.64 20.52 20.79
N ASN A 612 23.29 19.81 19.88
CA ASN A 612 24.43 18.93 20.16
C ASN A 612 24.14 17.95 21.30
N PRO A 613 23.19 17.02 21.18
CA PRO A 613 22.95 16.01 22.21
C PRO A 613 24.22 15.18 22.50
N ASP A 614 24.48 14.90 23.79
CA ASP A 614 25.53 13.96 24.18
C ASP A 614 25.12 12.51 23.91
N LEU A 615 25.68 11.91 22.86
CA LEU A 615 25.41 10.53 22.45
C LEU A 615 26.40 9.51 23.08
N GLY A 616 27.18 9.94 24.07
CA GLY A 616 28.15 9.07 24.75
C GLY A 616 29.41 8.75 23.94
N ASN A 617 29.51 9.24 22.70
CA ASN A 617 30.68 9.06 21.85
C ASN A 617 31.06 10.39 21.18
N ARG A 618 32.30 10.84 21.39
CA ARG A 618 32.81 12.09 20.83
C ARG A 618 32.82 12.15 19.29
N GLN A 619 32.76 11.05 18.62
CA GLN A 619 32.67 11.05 17.15
C GLN A 619 31.34 11.62 16.63
N TYR A 620 30.30 11.61 17.44
CA TYR A 620 28.99 12.19 17.14
C TYR A 620 28.84 13.63 17.72
N ASP A 621 29.89 14.20 18.26
CA ASP A 621 29.83 15.57 18.79
C ASP A 621 29.63 16.59 17.65
N LEU A 622 28.67 17.50 17.83
CA LEU A 622 28.24 18.53 16.86
C LEU A 622 28.49 19.95 17.47
N PRO A 623 29.74 20.43 17.63
CA PRO A 623 30.01 21.73 18.25
C PRO A 623 29.31 22.91 17.56
N ALA A 624 29.08 22.81 16.24
CA ALA A 624 28.37 23.83 15.48
C ALA A 624 26.88 23.86 15.81
N ALA A 625 26.26 22.72 16.03
CA ALA A 625 24.85 22.62 16.48
C ALA A 625 24.68 23.20 17.89
N GLU A 626 25.68 23.05 18.77
CA GLU A 626 25.68 23.70 20.07
C GLU A 626 25.81 25.23 19.94
N GLN A 627 26.71 25.69 19.06
CA GLN A 627 26.89 27.14 18.80
C GLN A 627 25.59 27.71 18.20
N GLU A 628 24.97 27.04 17.27
CA GLU A 628 23.67 27.41 16.69
C GLU A 628 22.61 27.56 17.78
N ALA A 629 22.42 26.55 18.62
CA ALA A 629 21.49 26.59 19.74
C ALA A 629 21.75 27.77 20.70
N ARG A 630 23.00 27.99 21.08
CA ARG A 630 23.39 29.13 21.93
C ARG A 630 23.11 30.48 21.27
N GLN A 631 23.37 30.63 19.97
CA GLN A 631 23.06 31.84 19.23
C GLN A 631 21.55 32.08 19.13
N LEU A 632 20.77 31.03 18.89
CA LEU A 632 19.29 31.11 18.90
C LEU A 632 18.77 31.57 20.25
N GLY A 633 19.34 31.06 21.36
CA GLY A 633 19.01 31.51 22.70
C GLY A 633 19.28 33.00 22.97
N ARG A 634 20.21 33.61 22.22
CA ARG A 634 20.51 35.07 22.31
C ARG A 634 19.55 35.93 21.45
N VAL A 635 19.12 35.41 20.32
CA VAL A 635 18.36 36.20 19.34
C VAL A 635 16.84 35.95 19.40
N VAL A 636 16.40 34.83 19.95
CA VAL A 636 15.00 34.48 20.15
C VAL A 636 14.61 34.77 21.60
N LYS A 637 13.76 35.77 21.78
CA LYS A 637 13.30 36.15 23.12
C LYS A 637 12.52 35.01 23.77
N GLY A 638 12.90 34.63 25.00
CA GLY A 638 12.23 33.59 25.77
C GLY A 638 12.54 32.16 25.32
N ALA A 639 13.62 31.94 24.56
CA ALA A 639 14.06 30.61 24.19
C ALA A 639 14.62 29.85 25.41
N GLU A 640 14.14 28.61 25.60
CA GLU A 640 14.79 27.63 26.49
C GLU A 640 15.78 26.81 25.66
N VAL A 641 17.06 26.85 26.07
CA VAL A 641 18.14 26.16 25.34
C VAL A 641 18.65 24.99 26.15
N LEU A 642 18.52 23.81 25.58
CA LEU A 642 18.99 22.54 26.08
C LEU A 642 20.13 22.03 25.20
N ILE A 643 21.28 21.76 25.78
CA ILE A 643 22.48 21.31 25.05
C ILE A 643 23.10 20.10 25.76
N GLN A 644 23.86 19.34 25.00
CA GLN A 644 24.59 18.18 25.54
C GLN A 644 23.61 17.23 26.29
N LYS A 645 23.97 16.81 27.50
CA LYS A 645 23.17 15.90 28.35
C LYS A 645 21.75 16.39 28.68
N LYS A 646 21.44 17.67 28.43
CA LYS A 646 20.11 18.24 28.64
C LYS A 646 19.25 18.16 27.39
N ALA A 647 19.83 17.93 26.23
CA ALA A 647 19.12 17.79 24.96
C ALA A 647 18.57 16.35 24.80
N THR A 648 17.62 15.97 25.66
CA THR A 648 17.12 14.62 25.80
C THR A 648 15.81 14.40 25.04
N GLU A 649 15.52 13.14 24.74
CA GLU A 649 14.25 12.71 24.21
C GLU A 649 13.10 13.03 25.18
N THR A 650 13.33 12.83 26.49
CA THR A 650 12.38 13.17 27.55
C THR A 650 11.99 14.65 27.52
N ALA A 651 12.92 15.56 27.19
CA ALA A 651 12.61 16.98 27.09
C ALA A 651 11.57 17.27 25.99
N ILE A 652 11.65 16.58 24.85
CA ILE A 652 10.65 16.70 23.78
C ILE A 652 9.32 16.06 24.20
N LYS A 653 9.34 14.85 24.75
CA LYS A 653 8.13 14.11 25.14
C LYS A 653 7.34 14.84 26.25
N GLN A 654 8.02 15.43 27.22
CA GLN A 654 7.36 16.06 28.37
C GLN A 654 7.05 17.55 28.16
N LYS A 655 7.96 18.29 27.50
CA LYS A 655 7.85 19.74 27.37
C LYS A 655 7.39 20.19 25.97
N GLY A 656 7.55 19.36 24.94
CA GLY A 656 7.29 19.77 23.55
C GLY A 656 5.92 20.40 23.32
N ALA A 657 4.89 19.95 24.04
CA ALA A 657 3.54 20.50 23.97
C ALA A 657 3.37 21.91 24.56
N GLU A 658 4.32 22.37 25.39
CA GLU A 658 4.29 23.70 26.04
C GLU A 658 4.87 24.80 25.14
N PHE A 659 5.63 24.40 24.11
CA PHE A 659 6.34 25.32 23.23
C PHE A 659 5.64 25.49 21.89
N ASN A 660 5.60 26.72 21.43
CA ASN A 660 5.03 27.02 20.11
C ASN A 660 6.03 26.79 18.96
N ARG A 661 7.31 26.81 19.28
CA ARG A 661 8.37 26.50 18.32
C ARG A 661 9.36 25.49 18.92
N LEU A 662 9.70 24.49 18.14
CA LEU A 662 10.75 23.51 18.46
C LEU A 662 11.87 23.68 17.46
N HIS A 663 13.12 23.74 17.93
CA HIS A 663 14.29 23.72 17.09
C HIS A 663 15.23 22.62 17.58
N ILE A 664 15.52 21.66 16.71
CA ILE A 664 16.28 20.45 17.02
C ILE A 664 17.50 20.41 16.10
N ALA A 665 18.68 20.67 16.67
CA ALA A 665 19.96 20.58 15.99
C ALA A 665 20.72 19.35 16.51
N SER A 666 20.57 18.23 15.82
CA SER A 666 21.08 16.91 16.21
C SER A 666 21.45 16.09 14.98
N HIS A 667 21.90 14.85 15.18
CA HIS A 667 21.92 13.86 14.09
C HIS A 667 20.52 13.38 13.75
N GLY A 668 20.25 13.22 12.44
CA GLY A 668 19.08 12.55 11.91
C GLY A 668 19.51 11.34 11.06
N GLU A 669 18.77 10.27 11.15
CA GLU A 669 18.97 9.08 10.35
C GLU A 669 17.68 8.71 9.62
N PHE A 670 17.77 8.52 8.31
CA PHE A 670 16.67 8.06 7.50
C PHE A 670 16.80 6.56 7.21
N ASP A 671 15.76 5.78 7.57
CA ASP A 671 15.68 4.35 7.29
C ASP A 671 14.78 4.12 6.06
N GLN A 672 15.40 3.82 4.90
CA GLN A 672 14.68 3.58 3.64
C GLN A 672 13.85 2.29 3.67
N VAL A 673 14.27 1.28 4.43
CA VAL A 673 13.58 -0.02 4.49
C VAL A 673 12.37 0.06 5.40
N ASN A 674 12.52 0.71 6.56
CA ASN A 674 11.48 0.87 7.57
C ASN A 674 11.34 2.35 7.97
N PRO A 675 10.67 3.19 7.19
CA PRO A 675 10.64 4.65 7.39
C PRO A 675 10.14 5.11 8.76
N LEU A 676 9.33 4.27 9.45
CA LEU A 676 8.90 4.53 10.82
C LEU A 676 10.04 4.46 11.85
N ASN A 677 11.15 3.81 11.50
CA ASN A 677 12.38 3.77 12.30
C ASN A 677 13.32 4.95 12.02
N SER A 678 13.04 5.78 11.02
CA SER A 678 13.75 7.06 10.82
C SER A 678 13.69 7.86 12.12
N ARG A 679 14.81 8.48 12.51
CA ARG A 679 14.97 8.95 13.88
C ARG A 679 15.83 10.20 14.02
N LEU A 680 15.62 10.89 15.11
CA LEU A 680 16.53 11.93 15.63
C LEU A 680 17.30 11.34 16.81
N LEU A 681 18.60 11.57 16.86
CA LEU A 681 19.45 11.10 17.94
C LEU A 681 19.58 12.21 19.00
N LEU A 682 19.12 11.92 20.20
CA LEU A 682 19.11 12.81 21.36
C LEU A 682 19.89 12.18 22.51
N SER A 683 20.12 12.92 23.58
CA SER A 683 20.78 12.35 24.75
C SER A 683 19.85 11.38 25.46
N ALA A 684 20.37 10.20 25.80
CA ALA A 684 19.68 9.26 26.68
C ALA A 684 19.61 9.79 28.12
N ASP A 685 18.57 9.39 28.83
CA ASP A 685 18.42 9.62 30.25
C ASP A 685 17.80 8.38 30.96
N SER A 686 17.39 8.52 32.22
CA SER A 686 16.83 7.38 32.97
C SER A 686 15.46 6.90 32.45
N ALA A 687 14.79 7.68 31.61
CA ALA A 687 13.43 7.41 31.13
C ALA A 687 13.39 6.97 29.66
N ASN A 688 14.34 7.42 28.82
CA ASN A 688 14.36 7.19 27.38
C ASN A 688 15.79 6.94 26.88
N ASP A 689 15.92 6.15 25.83
CA ASP A 689 17.21 5.75 25.23
C ASP A 689 17.86 6.84 24.35
N GLY A 690 17.16 7.93 24.11
CA GLY A 690 17.61 9.05 23.28
C GLY A 690 17.37 8.85 21.78
N VAL A 691 16.62 7.85 21.36
CA VAL A 691 16.29 7.55 19.97
C VAL A 691 14.85 7.94 19.69
N LEU A 692 14.61 9.17 19.23
CA LEU A 692 13.27 9.65 18.90
C LEU A 692 12.89 9.21 17.47
N THR A 693 12.17 8.11 17.35
CA THR A 693 11.70 7.55 16.06
C THR A 693 10.48 8.28 15.52
N VAL A 694 10.17 8.12 14.21
CA VAL A 694 8.89 8.59 13.63
C VAL A 694 7.71 7.95 14.36
N SER A 695 7.84 6.69 14.78
CA SER A 695 6.82 5.99 15.58
C SER A 695 6.60 6.66 16.94
N ASP A 696 7.65 7.13 17.61
CA ASP A 696 7.54 7.90 18.86
C ASP A 696 6.89 9.27 18.63
N ILE A 697 7.29 9.94 17.55
CA ILE A 697 6.74 11.26 17.18
C ILE A 697 5.24 11.19 16.94
N TYR A 698 4.71 10.10 16.35
CA TYR A 698 3.26 9.92 16.19
C TYR A 698 2.48 9.90 17.51
N ASN A 699 3.13 9.54 18.61
CA ASN A 699 2.53 9.55 19.95
C ASN A 699 2.61 10.89 20.66
N LEU A 700 3.26 11.91 20.07
CA LEU A 700 3.31 13.24 20.64
C LEU A 700 2.03 14.02 20.35
N ASP A 701 1.68 14.94 21.28
CA ASP A 701 0.61 15.91 21.11
C ASP A 701 1.18 17.33 21.14
N LEU A 702 1.73 17.75 20.02
CA LEU A 702 2.37 19.06 19.90
C LEU A 702 1.35 20.16 19.56
N LYS A 703 1.62 21.37 20.04
CA LYS A 703 0.89 22.60 19.66
C LYS A 703 1.82 23.59 18.96
N ALA A 704 2.81 23.05 18.26
CA ALA A 704 3.86 23.83 17.67
C ALA A 704 3.40 24.53 16.39
N ASN A 705 3.62 25.84 16.30
CA ASN A 705 3.48 26.56 15.04
C ASN A 705 4.57 26.18 14.04
N LEU A 706 5.78 25.86 14.57
CA LEU A 706 6.93 25.51 13.75
C LEU A 706 7.81 24.48 14.45
N VAL A 707 8.19 23.43 13.72
CA VAL A 707 9.29 22.53 14.07
C VAL A 707 10.42 22.75 13.07
N THR A 708 11.63 23.03 13.54
CA THR A 708 12.83 23.15 12.71
C THR A 708 13.76 21.98 13.03
N LEU A 709 14.06 21.19 12.01
CA LEU A 709 14.98 20.06 12.07
C LEU A 709 16.28 20.47 11.39
N SER A 710 17.22 20.97 12.19
CA SER A 710 18.58 21.30 11.77
C SER A 710 19.46 20.07 11.90
N ALA A 711 19.11 19.01 11.17
CA ALA A 711 19.74 17.70 11.22
C ALA A 711 19.83 17.12 9.79
N CYS A 712 20.78 16.22 9.57
CA CYS A 712 21.03 15.69 8.24
C CYS A 712 19.85 14.91 7.68
N GLU A 713 19.50 15.15 6.41
CA GLU A 713 18.51 14.37 5.63
C GLU A 713 17.11 14.23 6.26
N THR A 714 16.74 15.12 7.16
CA THR A 714 15.44 15.06 7.86
C THR A 714 14.24 15.34 6.97
N GLY A 715 14.47 15.97 5.81
CA GLY A 715 13.46 16.21 4.80
C GLY A 715 13.27 15.04 3.84
N LEU A 716 14.13 14.02 3.89
CA LEU A 716 13.96 12.81 3.10
C LEU A 716 12.90 11.91 3.75
N GLY A 717 12.21 11.19 2.91
CA GLY A 717 11.25 10.17 3.29
C GLY A 717 11.23 9.11 2.20
N ASP A 718 10.74 7.92 2.52
CA ASP A 718 10.50 6.92 1.51
C ASP A 718 9.17 7.24 0.81
N ILE A 719 9.21 7.33 -0.52
CA ILE A 719 8.02 7.53 -1.33
C ILE A 719 7.31 6.20 -1.41
N LYS A 720 6.26 6.06 -0.62
CA LYS A 720 5.37 4.91 -0.67
C LYS A 720 4.33 5.11 -1.76
N THR A 721 3.71 4.06 -2.13
CA THR A 721 2.62 4.03 -3.09
C THR A 721 1.50 4.98 -2.69
N GLY A 722 0.97 5.68 -3.67
CA GLY A 722 0.03 6.78 -3.43
C GLY A 722 0.73 8.09 -3.10
N ASP A 723 2.01 8.19 -3.44
CA ASP A 723 2.80 9.41 -3.28
C ASP A 723 2.87 9.91 -1.82
N ASP A 724 2.84 8.97 -0.87
CA ASP A 724 2.89 9.25 0.56
C ASP A 724 4.33 9.17 1.05
N VAL A 725 4.93 10.32 1.35
CA VAL A 725 6.30 10.41 1.86
C VAL A 725 6.29 10.15 3.36
N VAL A 726 6.68 8.96 3.76
CA VAL A 726 6.79 8.56 5.16
C VAL A 726 8.16 8.97 5.70
N GLY A 727 8.17 9.87 6.69
CA GLY A 727 9.38 10.37 7.30
C GLY A 727 9.11 11.35 8.44
N LEU A 728 10.14 12.02 8.92
CA LEU A 728 10.06 12.93 10.07
C LEU A 728 9.08 14.10 9.85
N ASN A 729 9.02 14.68 8.63
CA ASN A 729 8.08 15.76 8.31
C ASN A 729 6.63 15.33 8.56
N ARG A 730 6.25 14.17 8.05
CA ARG A 730 4.92 13.59 8.25
C ARG A 730 4.66 13.34 9.73
N GLY A 731 5.63 12.78 10.44
CA GLY A 731 5.53 12.52 11.87
C GLY A 731 5.18 13.79 12.66
N PHE A 732 5.91 14.87 12.46
CA PHE A 732 5.69 16.13 13.18
C PHE A 732 4.39 16.83 12.78
N LEU A 733 3.99 16.80 11.50
CA LEU A 733 2.67 17.32 11.08
C LEU A 733 1.54 16.54 11.77
N TYR A 734 1.63 15.22 11.82
CA TYR A 734 0.66 14.38 12.52
C TYR A 734 0.68 14.64 14.04
N ALA A 735 1.87 14.80 14.63
CA ALA A 735 2.03 15.14 16.05
C ALA A 735 1.33 16.47 16.44
N GLY A 736 1.03 17.35 15.46
CA GLY A 736 0.30 18.58 15.67
C GLY A 736 1.10 19.86 15.35
N ALA A 737 2.24 19.74 14.66
CA ALA A 737 2.96 20.90 14.15
C ALA A 737 2.21 21.52 12.95
N SER A 738 2.11 22.85 12.91
CA SER A 738 1.55 23.56 11.75
C SER A 738 2.49 23.51 10.54
N SER A 739 3.78 23.46 10.77
CA SER A 739 4.80 23.38 9.72
C SER A 739 6.11 22.82 10.24
N VAL A 740 6.89 22.31 9.31
CA VAL A 740 8.21 21.75 9.53
C VAL A 740 9.21 22.39 8.57
N VAL A 741 10.36 22.83 9.06
CA VAL A 741 11.54 23.16 8.26
C VAL A 741 12.55 22.02 8.41
N SER A 742 12.95 21.41 7.31
CA SER A 742 13.82 20.24 7.28
C SER A 742 14.83 20.31 6.14
N THR A 743 15.80 19.41 6.10
CA THR A 743 16.90 19.41 5.13
C THR A 743 16.87 18.24 4.17
N LEU A 744 17.29 18.48 2.93
CA LEU A 744 17.43 17.45 1.88
C LEU A 744 18.80 16.76 1.87
N TRP A 745 19.83 17.36 2.52
CA TRP A 745 21.18 16.80 2.61
C TRP A 745 21.92 17.33 3.82
N VAL A 746 23.08 16.74 4.08
CA VAL A 746 24.03 17.20 5.11
C VAL A 746 24.51 18.62 4.77
N VAL A 747 24.33 19.54 5.67
CA VAL A 747 24.58 20.97 5.48
C VAL A 747 25.93 21.42 6.06
N ASP A 748 26.47 22.53 5.54
CA ASP A 748 27.64 23.16 6.11
C ASP A 748 27.28 23.84 7.42
N ASP A 749 28.00 23.50 8.48
CA ASP A 749 27.73 23.96 9.86
C ASP A 749 27.65 25.47 10.00
N LYS A 750 28.61 26.19 9.39
CA LYS A 750 28.68 27.65 9.51
C LYS A 750 27.62 28.36 8.66
N ALA A 751 27.34 27.84 7.48
CA ALA A 751 26.24 28.33 6.66
C ALA A 751 24.90 28.13 7.36
N THR A 752 24.73 27.00 8.02
CA THR A 752 23.50 26.63 8.75
C THR A 752 23.25 27.53 9.96
N GLU A 753 24.26 27.71 10.82
CA GLU A 753 24.21 28.67 11.95
C GLU A 753 23.75 30.07 11.46
N ASN A 754 24.40 30.59 10.41
CA ASN A 754 24.06 31.89 9.86
C ASN A 754 22.66 31.94 9.25
N LEU A 755 22.24 30.88 8.58
CA LEU A 755 20.91 30.74 7.98
C LEU A 755 19.85 30.76 9.07
N MET A 756 19.98 29.89 10.08
CA MET A 756 19.00 29.76 11.16
C MET A 756 18.87 31.03 12.00
N VAL A 757 20.00 31.66 12.37
CA VAL A 757 19.98 32.95 13.06
C VAL A 757 19.26 34.01 12.22
N SER A 758 19.51 34.05 10.90
CA SER A 758 18.83 34.97 10.00
C SER A 758 17.34 34.65 9.85
N PHE A 759 17.00 33.40 9.75
CA PHE A 759 15.62 32.89 9.65
C PHE A 759 14.79 33.31 10.87
N TYR A 760 15.26 32.99 12.08
CA TYR A 760 14.51 33.33 13.31
C TYR A 760 14.42 34.84 13.55
N LYS A 761 15.43 35.61 13.21
CA LYS A 761 15.36 37.10 13.27
C LYS A 761 14.29 37.64 12.32
N LYS A 762 14.20 37.08 11.12
CA LYS A 762 13.24 37.51 10.12
C LYS A 762 11.82 37.04 10.45
N LEU A 763 11.69 35.85 11.05
CA LEU A 763 10.43 35.23 11.45
C LEU A 763 9.63 36.09 12.45
N GLU A 764 10.30 36.95 13.24
CA GLU A 764 9.62 37.89 14.13
C GLU A 764 8.78 38.95 13.39
N ARG A 765 9.00 39.14 12.10
CA ARG A 765 8.41 40.25 11.30
C ARG A 765 7.83 39.82 9.97
N SER A 766 7.88 38.54 9.63
CA SER A 766 7.36 37.99 8.38
C SER A 766 6.86 36.58 8.59
N ASN A 767 6.11 36.05 7.61
CA ASN A 767 5.71 34.66 7.63
C ASN A 767 6.89 33.71 7.45
N LYS A 768 6.68 32.42 7.67
CA LYS A 768 7.74 31.40 7.68
C LYS A 768 8.42 31.23 6.33
N ARG A 769 7.63 31.24 5.24
CA ARG A 769 8.11 31.09 3.86
C ARG A 769 9.06 32.23 3.47
N GLU A 770 8.65 33.47 3.68
CA GLU A 770 9.47 34.63 3.35
C GLU A 770 10.68 34.78 4.31
N ALA A 771 10.53 34.37 5.57
CA ALA A 771 11.65 34.34 6.51
C ALA A 771 12.73 33.35 6.06
N LEU A 772 12.33 32.14 5.64
CA LEU A 772 13.27 31.14 5.15
C LEU A 772 13.92 31.59 3.83
N ARG A 773 13.12 32.08 2.88
CA ARG A 773 13.62 32.62 1.61
C ARG A 773 14.66 33.72 1.83
N SER A 774 14.33 34.68 2.70
CA SER A 774 15.23 35.80 3.02
C SER A 774 16.56 35.33 3.63
N ALA A 775 16.51 34.32 4.51
CA ALA A 775 17.71 33.72 5.09
C ALA A 775 18.56 33.01 4.05
N GLN A 776 17.94 32.20 3.18
CA GLN A 776 18.60 31.50 2.08
C GLN A 776 19.26 32.47 1.08
N LEU A 777 18.56 33.53 0.69
CA LEU A 777 19.10 34.57 -0.17
C LEU A 777 20.32 35.31 0.47
N LYS A 778 20.27 35.52 1.78
CA LYS A 778 21.39 36.10 2.50
C LYS A 778 22.63 35.20 2.46
N ILE A 779 22.47 33.88 2.65
CA ILE A 779 23.59 32.94 2.55
C ILE A 779 24.10 32.89 1.11
N LYS A 780 23.18 32.78 0.13
CA LYS A 780 23.52 32.77 -1.30
C LYS A 780 24.34 33.99 -1.73
N ASN A 781 23.95 35.17 -1.27
CA ASN A 781 24.55 36.42 -1.73
C ASN A 781 25.78 36.83 -0.94
N ASN A 782 25.86 36.51 0.37
CA ASN A 782 26.88 37.05 1.27
C ASN A 782 27.86 36.00 1.83
N TYR A 783 27.56 34.71 1.71
CA TYR A 783 28.40 33.64 2.20
C TYR A 783 28.93 32.76 1.04
N ASN A 784 28.04 32.07 0.33
CA ASN A 784 28.41 31.26 -0.83
C ASN A 784 27.25 31.09 -1.77
N SER A 785 27.46 31.35 -3.08
CA SER A 785 26.42 31.25 -4.10
C SER A 785 26.08 29.82 -4.53
N HIS A 786 26.86 28.81 -4.11
CA HIS A 786 26.60 27.43 -4.43
C HIS A 786 25.38 26.89 -3.64
N PRO A 787 24.41 26.19 -4.30
CA PRO A 787 23.18 25.71 -3.67
C PRO A 787 23.38 24.80 -2.45
N PHE A 788 24.50 24.09 -2.38
CA PHE A 788 24.87 23.27 -1.22
C PHE A 788 24.69 24.01 0.10
N TYR A 789 25.05 25.32 0.16
CA TYR A 789 25.07 26.10 1.38
C TYR A 789 23.73 26.73 1.75
N TRP A 790 22.77 26.84 0.82
CA TRP A 790 21.55 27.59 1.07
C TRP A 790 20.26 26.88 0.66
N ALA A 791 20.31 25.89 -0.24
CA ALA A 791 19.09 25.30 -0.82
C ALA A 791 18.61 24.03 -0.09
N ALA A 792 19.33 23.55 0.91
CA ALA A 792 19.00 22.34 1.64
C ALA A 792 17.67 22.43 2.39
N PHE A 793 17.38 23.58 2.99
CA PHE A 793 16.20 23.76 3.83
C PHE A 793 14.92 23.96 3.03
N GLN A 794 13.88 23.24 3.41
CA GLN A 794 12.53 23.34 2.83
C GLN A 794 11.49 23.53 3.93
N LEU A 795 10.46 24.34 3.64
CA LEU A 795 9.29 24.52 4.51
C LEU A 795 8.16 23.64 4.02
N THR A 796 7.66 22.77 4.88
CA THR A 796 6.48 21.93 4.64
C THR A 796 5.36 22.30 5.62
N GLY A 797 4.13 22.48 5.12
CA GLY A 797 2.97 22.80 5.95
C GLY A 797 2.45 24.23 5.78
N LEU A 798 1.81 24.76 6.82
CA LEU A 798 1.20 26.10 6.81
C LEU A 798 2.25 27.21 6.90
N ASP A 799 1.92 28.35 6.32
CA ASP A 799 2.78 29.54 6.33
C ASP A 799 2.66 30.40 7.60
#